data_7d14b13d7c3f06fe2073690c64820e51
#
_entry.id   7d14b13d7c3f06fe2073690c64820e51
#
_cell.length_a   1.000
_cell.length_b   1.000
_cell.length_c   1.000
_cell.angle_alpha   90.00
_cell.angle_beta   90.00
_cell.angle_gamma   90.00
#
_symmetry.space_group_name_H-M   'P 1'
#
loop_
_entity.id
_entity.type
_entity.pdbx_description
1 polymer ?
#
loop_
_entity_poly.entity_id
_entity_poly.type
_entity_poly.pdbx_seq_one_letter_code
_entity_poly.pdbx_strand_id
1 'polypeptide(L)'
;MTIKTNYSSIAILLFLVFICVIASSCNRTTEKKQKELTESTITKNSEPEKSYQYTWQNPSLSKEERVNALIKELTIEEKASQMLDVCPPIARLGIPEYNWWNEALHGVARNGRATVFPQAIAFGATFDEELIYRVGTAISDEARAKYNEAIKINNRSRYAGLTFWSPNVNIFRDPRWGRGQETYGEDPYLTGRIGVSFVKGLQGDNPKYMKAAACAKHYAVHSGPEELRHEFDAVVSKKDLFETYLPAFKALVQEADVEGVMGAYNRTLGEPCCGSPYLLQDILRQDWGFDGYIVSDCGAIGDFHKFHKVTATPEESTALALKSGTNINCGSVFKNIKNALDQGLITEDLLNQRLKENLLTRFKLGLFDPIGANPYDNIEADVIDSKKHRDIAREVAQKSIVLLKNKNNVLPLKKDIRTAYIVGPNASNEEVLLGNYYGVTSSTQTILDGIVGKISPGTSINYKSGVLPFRDNVNPIDWSTGEAKQADVCIAVMGISALLEGEEGEALASSEKGDKKDLKLPKNQIDYIKKLKKDSKNPLVLVLTGGSPIAIPEIHDLVDAILFVWYPGEEGGNAVADVLFGDVAPSGKLPITFPKSVSQLPPYEDYNMKGRTYKYMSKEPLYPFGFGLSYTEFQYSDLTIDNNLTVTVKISNQGTKMSEEVIQLYISSPLAGTKDPLYDLKSFKREKLQPGETKTITFQLDQNIFNQFDEEGKEVLRDGNYTIYIGGALPSKRSQALGAPEAVKKEVNIKKML
;
A
#
# COMPACT_ATOMS: atom_id res chain seq x y z
N MET A 1 45.28 16.73 47.36
CA MET A 1 44.71 16.86 48.73
C MET A 1 43.26 16.38 48.61
N THR A 2 43.11 15.06 48.77
CA THR A 2 42.47 14.34 49.87
C THR A 2 41.13 14.97 50.27
N ILE A 3 39.98 14.32 50.19
CA ILE A 3 39.54 13.13 50.98
C ILE A 3 38.33 12.43 50.27
N LYS A 4 38.42 11.10 50.20
CA LYS A 4 37.27 10.16 49.96
C LYS A 4 36.42 10.07 51.22
N THR A 5 35.10 9.87 51.08
CA THR A 5 34.36 9.03 52.04
C THR A 5 33.27 8.24 51.34
N ASN A 6 33.36 6.93 51.48
CA ASN A 6 32.36 5.91 51.15
C ASN A 6 31.19 5.96 52.10
N TYR A 7 29.98 5.85 51.57
CA TYR A 7 28.79 5.31 52.27
C TYR A 7 27.97 4.45 51.31
N SER A 8 28.33 3.24 51.24
CA SER A 8 27.47 2.19 50.68
C SER A 8 27.77 0.91 51.49
N SER A 9 26.97 0.53 52.45
CA SER A 9 26.89 -0.81 53.05
C SER A 9 26.07 -0.88 54.35
N ILE A 10 24.96 -0.13 54.52
CA ILE A 10 24.09 -0.31 55.71
C ILE A 10 22.59 -0.46 55.36
N ALA A 11 22.20 -0.42 54.11
CA ALA A 11 20.77 -0.48 53.71
C ALA A 11 20.26 -1.88 53.29
N ILE A 12 21.08 -2.94 53.35
CA ILE A 12 20.67 -4.28 52.85
C ILE A 12 20.39 -5.29 54.02
N LEU A 13 20.58 -4.93 55.29
CA LEU A 13 20.42 -5.86 56.40
C LEU A 13 19.13 -5.69 57.22
N LEU A 14 18.18 -4.84 56.83
CA LEU A 14 16.93 -4.61 57.56
C LEU A 14 15.66 -5.06 56.83
N PHE A 15 15.77 -5.71 55.65
CA PHE A 15 14.60 -6.19 54.91
C PHE A 15 14.42 -7.72 54.90
N LEU A 16 15.24 -8.47 55.63
CA LEU A 16 15.18 -9.94 55.71
C LEU A 16 14.73 -10.50 57.06
N VAL A 17 14.23 -9.72 58.00
CA VAL A 17 13.76 -10.17 59.34
C VAL A 17 12.23 -10.05 59.50
N PHE A 18 11.46 -9.65 58.48
CA PHE A 18 10.00 -9.48 58.62
C PHE A 18 9.13 -10.53 57.91
N ILE A 19 9.69 -11.66 57.43
CA ILE A 19 8.95 -12.73 56.72
C ILE A 19 9.02 -14.11 57.45
N CYS A 20 9.38 -14.17 58.73
CA CYS A 20 9.46 -15.45 59.45
C CYS A 20 8.68 -15.52 60.74
N VAL A 21 7.55 -14.85 60.90
CA VAL A 21 6.66 -15.06 62.07
C VAL A 21 5.20 -15.00 61.64
N ILE A 22 4.70 -15.91 60.86
CA ILE A 22 3.28 -16.39 60.87
C ILE A 22 3.26 -17.71 60.08
N ALA A 23 3.72 -18.78 60.70
CA ALA A 23 3.36 -20.13 60.32
C ALA A 23 3.65 -21.05 61.53
N SER A 24 2.73 -21.12 62.46
CA SER A 24 2.56 -22.28 63.35
C SER A 24 1.41 -22.03 64.31
N SER A 25 0.29 -22.56 64.05
CA SER A 25 -0.50 -23.28 65.03
C SER A 25 -1.64 -24.02 64.33
N CYS A 26 -1.45 -25.29 64.37
CA CYS A 26 -2.34 -26.33 63.88
C CYS A 26 -3.29 -26.84 64.98
N ASN A 27 -4.45 -27.23 64.51
CA ASN A 27 -5.18 -28.41 64.90
C ASN A 27 -6.27 -28.44 65.99
N ARG A 28 -7.38 -29.05 65.53
CA ARG A 28 -8.41 -29.84 66.22
C ARG A 28 -9.49 -29.08 66.98
N THR A 29 -10.76 -29.29 66.70
CA THR A 29 -11.52 -30.55 66.83
C THR A 29 -12.92 -30.44 66.21
N THR A 30 -13.36 -31.51 65.59
CA THR A 30 -14.72 -31.89 65.18
C THR A 30 -15.77 -31.72 66.25
N GLU A 31 -16.98 -31.23 65.88
CA GLU A 31 -18.22 -32.00 66.13
C GLU A 31 -19.45 -31.37 65.46
N LYS A 32 -20.34 -32.25 65.01
CA LYS A 32 -21.63 -32.08 64.37
C LYS A 32 -22.64 -31.21 65.13
N LYS A 33 -23.36 -30.34 64.38
CA LYS A 33 -24.83 -30.31 64.58
C LYS A 33 -25.49 -29.78 63.24
N GLN A 34 -26.31 -30.65 62.71
CA GLN A 34 -27.34 -30.43 61.76
C GLN A 34 -28.44 -29.55 62.37
N LYS A 35 -28.84 -28.46 61.70
CA LYS A 35 -30.24 -28.16 61.41
C LYS A 35 -30.47 -26.76 60.87
N GLU A 36 -31.36 -26.79 59.91
CA GLU A 36 -32.28 -25.76 59.44
C GLU A 36 -31.86 -24.84 58.28
N LEU A 37 -32.48 -25.19 57.13
CA LEU A 37 -32.68 -24.33 56.00
C LEU A 37 -33.32 -23.01 56.45
N THR A 38 -32.68 -21.92 56.06
CA THR A 38 -33.37 -20.69 55.70
C THR A 38 -32.77 -20.22 54.38
N GLU A 39 -33.59 -20.26 53.38
CA GLU A 39 -33.34 -19.62 52.10
C GLU A 39 -33.06 -18.12 52.35
N SER A 40 -31.79 -17.73 52.31
CA SER A 40 -31.43 -16.33 52.10
C SER A 40 -31.34 -16.07 50.61
N THR A 41 -32.37 -15.44 50.08
CA THR A 41 -32.44 -14.81 48.77
C THR A 41 -31.14 -14.00 48.59
N ILE A 42 -30.21 -14.50 47.75
CA ILE A 42 -29.13 -13.70 47.23
C ILE A 42 -29.77 -12.68 46.30
N THR A 43 -30.05 -11.52 46.82
CA THR A 43 -30.29 -10.34 45.99
C THR A 43 -29.02 -10.14 45.17
N LYS A 44 -29.06 -10.50 43.88
CA LYS A 44 -28.15 -9.95 42.88
C LYS A 44 -28.23 -8.43 43.04
N ASN A 45 -27.16 -7.83 43.55
CA ASN A 45 -26.97 -6.41 43.36
C ASN A 45 -26.92 -6.19 41.83
N SER A 46 -28.07 -5.87 41.26
CA SER A 46 -28.14 -5.26 39.93
C SER A 46 -27.43 -3.91 40.07
N GLU A 47 -26.29 -3.72 39.44
CA GLU A 47 -25.81 -2.39 39.19
C GLU A 47 -27.00 -1.54 38.71
N PRO A 48 -27.12 -0.28 39.16
CA PRO A 48 -28.24 0.56 38.76
C PRO A 48 -28.24 0.62 37.20
N GLU A 49 -29.35 0.23 36.62
CA GLU A 49 -29.57 0.29 35.17
C GLU A 49 -29.20 1.69 34.71
N LYS A 50 -28.11 1.82 33.94
CA LYS A 50 -27.69 3.12 33.38
C LYS A 50 -28.83 3.61 32.49
N SER A 51 -29.52 4.66 32.90
CA SER A 51 -30.53 5.32 32.09
C SER A 51 -29.86 6.09 30.96
N TYR A 52 -30.17 5.75 29.73
CA TYR A 52 -29.72 6.47 28.54
C TYR A 52 -30.82 7.43 28.08
N GLN A 53 -30.44 8.65 27.68
CA GLN A 53 -31.40 9.63 27.18
C GLN A 53 -32.06 9.15 25.88
N TYR A 54 -31.30 8.48 25.03
CA TYR A 54 -31.77 7.91 23.78
C TYR A 54 -31.39 6.43 23.69
N THR A 55 -32.23 5.60 23.07
CA THR A 55 -32.02 4.16 22.89
C THR A 55 -30.69 3.84 22.21
N TRP A 56 -30.30 4.64 21.20
CA TRP A 56 -29.07 4.44 20.44
C TRP A 56 -27.78 4.60 21.28
N GLN A 57 -27.83 5.25 22.44
CA GLN A 57 -26.68 5.42 23.34
C GLN A 57 -26.38 4.17 24.16
N ASN A 58 -27.27 3.19 24.20
CA ASN A 58 -27.09 1.97 24.98
C ASN A 58 -26.10 1.01 24.32
N PRO A 59 -24.86 0.82 24.84
CA PRO A 59 -23.84 -0.04 24.25
C PRO A 59 -24.11 -1.56 24.42
N SER A 60 -25.17 -1.95 25.15
CA SER A 60 -25.59 -3.33 25.26
C SER A 60 -26.43 -3.82 24.08
N LEU A 61 -26.98 -2.89 23.30
CA LEU A 61 -27.69 -3.19 22.06
C LEU A 61 -26.71 -3.44 20.91
N SER A 62 -27.16 -4.21 19.92
CA SER A 62 -26.41 -4.39 18.68
C SER A 62 -26.21 -3.06 17.94
N LYS A 63 -25.16 -2.94 17.14
CA LYS A 63 -24.91 -1.75 16.32
C LYS A 63 -26.08 -1.44 15.39
N GLU A 64 -26.70 -2.46 14.81
CA GLU A 64 -27.90 -2.37 13.97
C GLU A 64 -29.09 -1.73 14.70
N GLU A 65 -29.39 -2.19 15.91
CA GLU A 65 -30.48 -1.63 16.73
C GLU A 65 -30.19 -0.17 17.07
N ARG A 66 -28.95 0.14 17.43
CA ARG A 66 -28.51 1.50 17.77
C ARG A 66 -28.62 2.45 16.58
N VAL A 67 -28.16 2.04 15.39
CA VAL A 67 -28.27 2.83 14.16
C VAL A 67 -29.73 3.07 13.79
N ASN A 68 -30.56 2.03 13.83
CA ASN A 68 -31.99 2.16 13.52
C ASN A 68 -32.70 3.11 14.52
N ALA A 69 -32.32 3.08 15.79
CA ALA A 69 -32.85 4.00 16.80
C ALA A 69 -32.37 5.45 16.54
N LEU A 70 -31.09 5.64 16.17
CA LEU A 70 -30.56 6.96 15.85
C LEU A 70 -31.26 7.60 14.64
N ILE A 71 -31.43 6.85 13.54
CA ILE A 71 -32.08 7.34 12.32
C ILE A 71 -33.50 7.86 12.59
N LYS A 72 -34.25 7.26 13.52
CA LYS A 72 -35.57 7.71 13.93
C LYS A 72 -35.59 9.06 14.63
N GLU A 73 -34.51 9.41 15.29
CA GLU A 73 -34.34 10.70 15.98
C GLU A 73 -33.96 11.85 15.05
N LEU A 74 -33.45 11.54 13.84
CA LEU A 74 -32.92 12.55 12.91
C LEU A 74 -34.01 13.17 12.05
N THR A 75 -33.97 14.50 11.89
CA THR A 75 -34.77 15.20 10.87
C THR A 75 -34.22 14.95 9.47
N ILE A 76 -34.98 15.27 8.41
CA ILE A 76 -34.52 15.12 7.02
C ILE A 76 -33.24 15.93 6.77
N GLU A 77 -33.17 17.17 7.26
CA GLU A 77 -32.01 18.03 7.11
C GLU A 77 -30.77 17.48 7.84
N GLU A 78 -30.98 16.93 9.04
CA GLU A 78 -29.92 16.27 9.79
C GLU A 78 -29.44 15.00 9.07
N LYS A 79 -30.35 14.15 8.55
CA LYS A 79 -30.00 12.99 7.73
C LYS A 79 -29.17 13.39 6.53
N ALA A 80 -29.61 14.38 5.77
CA ALA A 80 -28.89 14.88 4.60
C ALA A 80 -27.49 15.41 4.95
N SER A 81 -27.38 16.13 6.10
CA SER A 81 -26.10 16.67 6.56
C SER A 81 -25.05 15.60 6.90
N GLN A 82 -25.50 14.41 7.32
CA GLN A 82 -24.62 13.27 7.64
C GLN A 82 -24.23 12.43 6.41
N MET A 83 -24.64 12.83 5.21
CA MET A 83 -24.28 12.19 3.93
C MET A 83 -23.13 12.94 3.21
N LEU A 84 -22.54 13.94 3.83
CA LEU A 84 -21.39 14.70 3.33
C LEU A 84 -20.08 14.21 3.95
N ASP A 85 -18.96 14.48 3.29
CA ASP A 85 -17.62 14.20 3.85
C ASP A 85 -17.33 15.00 5.13
N VAL A 86 -17.92 16.19 5.27
CA VAL A 86 -17.91 17.00 6.49
C VAL A 86 -19.29 16.95 7.14
N CYS A 87 -19.46 16.11 8.15
CA CYS A 87 -20.69 15.97 8.92
C CYS A 87 -20.72 17.00 10.05
N PRO A 88 -21.65 17.99 10.03
CA PRO A 88 -21.77 18.94 11.14
C PRO A 88 -22.24 18.25 12.43
N PRO A 89 -22.02 18.86 13.60
CA PRO A 89 -22.53 18.32 14.86
C PRO A 89 -24.06 18.41 14.93
N ILE A 90 -24.69 17.43 15.62
CA ILE A 90 -26.12 17.46 15.96
C ILE A 90 -26.22 17.61 17.48
N ALA A 91 -26.13 18.85 17.95
CA ALA A 91 -25.98 19.20 19.37
C ALA A 91 -27.10 18.65 20.26
N ARG A 92 -28.39 18.65 19.78
CA ARG A 92 -29.53 18.13 20.54
C ARG A 92 -29.44 16.64 20.84
N LEU A 93 -28.70 15.87 20.01
CA LEU A 93 -28.48 14.44 20.19
C LEU A 93 -27.09 14.15 20.79
N GLY A 94 -26.25 15.15 21.03
CA GLY A 94 -24.90 14.97 21.51
C GLY A 94 -23.95 14.34 20.49
N ILE A 95 -24.28 14.40 19.19
CA ILE A 95 -23.46 13.88 18.11
C ILE A 95 -22.41 14.93 17.73
N PRO A 96 -21.10 14.64 17.84
CA PRO A 96 -20.06 15.58 17.47
C PRO A 96 -19.92 15.68 15.94
N GLU A 97 -19.28 16.76 15.49
CA GLU A 97 -18.77 16.88 14.12
C GLU A 97 -17.88 15.70 13.77
N TYR A 98 -17.91 15.28 12.49
CA TYR A 98 -17.02 14.24 11.97
C TYR A 98 -16.59 14.56 10.55
N ASN A 99 -15.30 14.33 10.25
CA ASN A 99 -14.74 14.48 8.92
C ASN A 99 -14.26 13.12 8.39
N TRP A 100 -14.82 12.71 7.23
CA TRP A 100 -14.54 11.41 6.63
C TRP A 100 -13.19 11.37 5.89
N TRP A 101 -12.65 12.52 5.49
CA TRP A 101 -11.45 12.58 4.67
C TRP A 101 -10.20 12.47 5.53
N ASN A 102 -9.56 11.30 5.46
CA ASN A 102 -8.22 11.06 6.03
C ASN A 102 -7.42 10.23 5.03
N GLU A 103 -6.10 10.37 5.03
CA GLU A 103 -5.21 9.74 4.06
C GLU A 103 -4.11 8.95 4.75
N ALA A 104 -3.80 7.75 4.23
CA ALA A 104 -2.76 6.90 4.77
C ALA A 104 -2.19 5.91 3.75
N LEU A 105 -1.83 6.36 2.54
CA LEU A 105 -1.27 5.48 1.51
C LEU A 105 0.03 4.78 1.96
N HIS A 106 0.90 5.51 2.69
CA HIS A 106 2.16 4.98 3.21
C HIS A 106 2.58 5.67 4.53
N GLY A 107 1.62 5.89 5.40
CA GLY A 107 1.72 6.59 6.68
C GLY A 107 0.57 7.57 6.84
N VAL A 108 0.25 7.99 8.06
CA VAL A 108 -0.80 8.99 8.28
C VAL A 108 -0.38 10.30 7.63
N ALA A 109 -1.13 10.73 6.61
CA ALA A 109 -0.79 11.86 5.78
C ALA A 109 -1.54 13.14 6.17
N ARG A 110 -0.95 14.30 5.83
CA ARG A 110 -1.56 15.65 5.95
C ARG A 110 -2.05 16.01 7.36
N ASN A 111 -1.60 15.27 8.37
CA ASN A 111 -1.98 15.47 9.76
C ASN A 111 -0.74 15.58 10.68
N GLY A 112 0.23 16.41 10.31
CA GLY A 112 1.43 16.67 11.10
C GLY A 112 2.35 15.44 11.22
N ARG A 113 2.97 15.26 12.41
CA ARG A 113 3.98 14.24 12.64
C ARG A 113 3.43 12.82 12.46
N ALA A 114 4.11 12.00 11.66
CA ALA A 114 3.83 10.58 11.48
C ALA A 114 5.04 9.88 10.83
N THR A 115 5.14 8.56 10.98
CA THR A 115 6.12 7.75 10.24
C THR A 115 5.81 7.80 8.75
N VAL A 116 6.84 8.09 7.93
CA VAL A 116 6.76 8.08 6.47
C VAL A 116 7.42 6.81 5.95
N PHE A 117 6.59 5.80 5.66
CA PHE A 117 7.03 4.57 5.02
C PHE A 117 7.41 4.83 3.55
N PRO A 118 8.13 3.91 2.88
CA PRO A 118 8.26 3.96 1.42
C PRO A 118 6.91 4.10 0.73
N GLN A 119 6.87 4.77 -0.43
CA GLN A 119 5.64 4.95 -1.20
C GLN A 119 5.02 3.61 -1.58
N ALA A 120 3.69 3.57 -1.77
CA ALA A 120 2.90 2.34 -1.96
C ALA A 120 3.44 1.39 -3.04
N ILE A 121 3.97 1.88 -4.14
CA ILE A 121 4.61 1.04 -5.19
C ILE A 121 5.78 0.23 -4.65
N ALA A 122 6.49 0.75 -3.65
CA ALA A 122 7.56 0.02 -2.98
C ALA A 122 7.01 -1.13 -2.10
N PHE A 123 5.77 -1.02 -1.58
CA PHE A 123 5.12 -2.15 -0.89
C PHE A 123 4.92 -3.32 -1.86
N GLY A 124 4.44 -3.04 -3.09
CA GLY A 124 4.36 -4.03 -4.15
C GLY A 124 5.70 -4.69 -4.46
N ALA A 125 6.79 -3.89 -4.49
CA ALA A 125 8.14 -4.40 -4.77
C ALA A 125 8.70 -5.33 -3.68
N THR A 126 8.12 -5.34 -2.47
CA THR A 126 8.51 -6.27 -1.41
C THR A 126 8.02 -7.69 -1.64
N PHE A 127 6.87 -7.90 -2.29
CA PHE A 127 6.20 -9.21 -2.34
C PHE A 127 6.11 -9.87 -0.95
N ASP A 128 5.75 -9.09 0.09
CA ASP A 128 5.80 -9.52 1.50
C ASP A 128 4.50 -9.13 2.23
N GLU A 129 3.54 -10.04 2.24
CA GLU A 129 2.22 -9.83 2.85
C GLU A 129 2.32 -9.57 4.36
N GLU A 130 3.20 -10.29 5.07
CA GLU A 130 3.36 -10.14 6.52
C GLU A 130 3.92 -8.77 6.88
N LEU A 131 4.93 -8.31 6.15
CA LEU A 131 5.51 -6.99 6.36
C LEU A 131 4.48 -5.89 6.12
N ILE A 132 3.66 -6.00 5.08
CA ILE A 132 2.64 -4.98 4.77
C ILE A 132 1.48 -5.01 5.79
N TYR A 133 1.13 -6.16 6.35
CA TYR A 133 0.23 -6.23 7.51
C TYR A 133 0.80 -5.44 8.71
N ARG A 134 2.10 -5.58 9.01
CA ARG A 134 2.79 -4.83 10.08
C ARG A 134 2.81 -3.32 9.78
N VAL A 135 2.98 -2.92 8.54
CA VAL A 135 2.89 -1.51 8.10
C VAL A 135 1.49 -0.96 8.35
N GLY A 136 0.44 -1.65 7.88
CA GLY A 136 -0.95 -1.25 8.13
C GLY A 136 -1.28 -1.14 9.61
N THR A 137 -0.74 -2.06 10.43
CA THR A 137 -0.88 -2.04 11.90
C THR A 137 -0.21 -0.81 12.51
N ALA A 138 1.03 -0.49 12.11
CA ALA A 138 1.74 0.69 12.59
C ALA A 138 1.03 1.98 12.22
N ILE A 139 0.55 2.09 10.98
CA ILE A 139 -0.24 3.24 10.51
C ILE A 139 -1.51 3.42 11.33
N SER A 140 -2.24 2.34 11.61
CA SER A 140 -3.48 2.44 12.40
C SER A 140 -3.22 2.69 13.90
N ASP A 141 -2.08 2.28 14.45
CA ASP A 141 -1.65 2.67 15.80
C ASP A 141 -1.44 4.19 15.87
N GLU A 142 -0.71 4.76 14.92
CA GLU A 142 -0.51 6.20 14.85
C GLU A 142 -1.81 6.96 14.60
N ALA A 143 -2.67 6.46 13.72
CA ALA A 143 -3.97 7.03 13.43
C ALA A 143 -4.84 7.13 14.69
N ARG A 144 -4.91 6.06 15.49
CA ARG A 144 -5.63 6.04 16.77
C ARG A 144 -5.01 6.98 17.79
N ALA A 145 -3.69 6.94 17.96
CA ALA A 145 -3.00 7.86 18.87
C ALA A 145 -3.33 9.33 18.55
N LYS A 146 -3.25 9.71 17.25
CA LYS A 146 -3.57 11.07 16.79
C LYS A 146 -5.02 11.42 17.02
N TYR A 147 -5.95 10.50 16.73
CA TYR A 147 -7.37 10.69 17.00
C TYR A 147 -7.63 10.90 18.50
N ASN A 148 -7.03 10.04 19.36
CA ASN A 148 -7.18 10.13 20.82
C ASN A 148 -6.69 11.46 21.36
N GLU A 149 -5.60 12.02 20.83
CA GLU A 149 -5.13 13.36 21.20
C GLU A 149 -6.02 14.48 20.63
N ALA A 150 -6.47 14.34 19.38
CA ALA A 150 -7.33 15.32 18.73
C ALA A 150 -8.66 15.53 19.47
N ILE A 151 -9.29 14.45 19.95
CA ILE A 151 -10.57 14.58 20.68
C ILE A 151 -10.42 15.25 22.04
N LYS A 152 -9.25 15.16 22.72
CA LYS A 152 -8.98 15.84 23.99
C LYS A 152 -9.08 17.36 23.87
N ILE A 153 -8.73 17.90 22.70
CA ILE A 153 -8.80 19.34 22.40
C ILE A 153 -9.98 19.68 21.49
N ASN A 154 -10.95 18.75 21.34
CA ASN A 154 -12.12 18.87 20.46
C ASN A 154 -11.77 19.20 18.99
N ASN A 155 -10.62 18.72 18.48
CA ASN A 155 -10.28 18.84 17.08
C ASN A 155 -10.95 17.70 16.28
N ARG A 156 -11.86 18.06 15.38
CA ARG A 156 -12.61 17.18 14.48
C ARG A 156 -12.43 17.53 13.01
N SER A 157 -11.41 18.35 12.72
CA SER A 157 -11.14 18.84 11.38
C SER A 157 -10.74 17.73 10.41
N ARG A 158 -10.64 18.09 9.13
CA ARG A 158 -10.13 17.21 8.07
C ARG A 158 -8.77 16.61 8.47
N TYR A 159 -8.58 15.35 8.18
CA TYR A 159 -7.43 14.50 8.52
C TYR A 159 -7.28 14.12 10.00
N ALA A 160 -8.23 14.50 10.87
CA ALA A 160 -8.21 14.14 12.28
C ALA A 160 -9.18 12.99 12.64
N GLY A 161 -9.76 12.31 11.65
CA GLY A 161 -10.69 11.19 11.83
C GLY A 161 -10.02 9.82 11.74
N LEU A 162 -10.85 8.77 11.60
CA LEU A 162 -10.44 7.36 11.56
C LEU A 162 -10.90 6.62 10.31
N THR A 163 -11.42 7.32 9.32
CA THR A 163 -11.84 6.77 8.03
C THR A 163 -10.79 7.17 6.98
N PHE A 164 -9.94 6.22 6.56
CA PHE A 164 -8.82 6.48 5.68
C PHE A 164 -9.14 6.08 4.25
N TRP A 165 -8.98 7.01 3.31
CA TRP A 165 -9.22 6.78 1.88
C TRP A 165 -8.00 6.12 1.23
N SER A 166 -7.70 4.94 1.72
CA SER A 166 -6.58 4.07 1.37
C SER A 166 -6.98 2.60 1.61
N PRO A 167 -6.43 1.65 0.82
CA PRO A 167 -5.37 1.76 -0.17
C PRO A 167 -5.87 2.13 -1.58
N ASN A 168 -4.94 2.57 -2.47
CA ASN A 168 -5.17 2.66 -3.90
C ASN A 168 -4.80 1.32 -4.56
N VAL A 169 -5.81 0.55 -5.00
CA VAL A 169 -5.64 -0.76 -5.64
C VAL A 169 -5.96 -0.75 -7.12
N ASN A 170 -5.94 0.41 -7.76
CA ASN A 170 -5.98 0.51 -9.21
C ASN A 170 -4.74 -0.18 -9.82
N ILE A 171 -4.92 -0.75 -11.00
CA ILE A 171 -3.83 -1.42 -11.72
C ILE A 171 -2.99 -0.40 -12.45
N PHE A 172 -1.69 -0.41 -12.21
CA PHE A 172 -0.72 0.46 -12.90
C PHE A 172 -0.50 -0.04 -14.34
N ARG A 173 -1.58 0.04 -15.17
CA ARG A 173 -1.59 -0.49 -16.53
C ARG A 173 -0.67 0.25 -17.50
N ASP A 174 -0.40 1.53 -17.24
CA ASP A 174 0.40 2.37 -18.11
C ASP A 174 1.44 3.18 -17.31
N PRO A 175 2.74 3.01 -17.61
CA PRO A 175 3.82 3.68 -16.88
C PRO A 175 3.83 5.21 -16.99
N ARG A 176 2.99 5.80 -17.85
CA ARG A 176 2.83 7.26 -17.96
C ARG A 176 2.00 7.84 -16.82
N TRP A 177 1.14 7.02 -16.19
CA TRP A 177 0.26 7.47 -15.12
C TRP A 177 1.04 7.95 -13.89
N GLY A 178 0.91 9.24 -13.53
CA GLY A 178 1.66 9.85 -12.44
C GLY A 178 1.27 9.34 -11.06
N ARG A 179 0.00 8.97 -10.85
CA ARG A 179 -0.49 8.35 -9.60
C ARG A 179 -0.20 6.86 -9.51
N GLY A 180 0.44 6.26 -10.50
CA GLY A 180 0.88 4.87 -10.44
C GLY A 180 1.75 4.55 -9.23
N GLN A 181 2.51 5.52 -8.72
CA GLN A 181 3.29 5.42 -7.48
C GLN A 181 2.44 5.09 -6.24
N GLU A 182 1.15 5.45 -6.25
CA GLU A 182 0.21 5.20 -5.15
C GLU A 182 -0.29 3.76 -5.09
N THR A 183 -0.01 2.96 -6.12
CA THR A 183 -0.53 1.58 -6.30
C THR A 183 0.52 0.54 -5.98
N TYR A 184 0.11 -0.73 -5.96
CA TYR A 184 1.01 -1.85 -5.70
C TYR A 184 1.57 -2.51 -6.97
N GLY A 185 1.27 -1.97 -8.16
CA GLY A 185 1.84 -2.40 -9.43
C GLY A 185 0.81 -2.76 -10.51
N GLU A 186 1.28 -3.50 -11.51
CA GLU A 186 0.50 -3.83 -12.71
C GLU A 186 -0.24 -5.18 -12.63
N ASP A 187 0.07 -6.00 -11.62
CA ASP A 187 -0.50 -7.33 -11.49
C ASP A 187 -1.68 -7.37 -10.52
N PRO A 188 -2.87 -7.88 -10.93
CA PRO A 188 -4.05 -7.90 -10.08
C PRO A 188 -3.93 -8.81 -8.84
N TYR A 189 -3.20 -9.93 -8.96
CA TYR A 189 -3.02 -10.86 -7.85
C TYR A 189 -2.09 -10.23 -6.78
N LEU A 190 -0.92 -9.73 -7.19
CA LEU A 190 0.00 -9.04 -6.29
C LEU A 190 -0.69 -7.86 -5.60
N THR A 191 -1.40 -7.02 -6.38
CA THR A 191 -2.13 -5.86 -5.85
C THR A 191 -3.19 -6.29 -4.85
N GLY A 192 -3.92 -7.37 -5.12
CA GLY A 192 -4.90 -7.94 -4.20
C GLY A 192 -4.26 -8.43 -2.90
N ARG A 193 -3.17 -9.21 -2.95
CA ARG A 193 -2.50 -9.76 -1.75
C ARG A 193 -1.93 -8.68 -0.84
N ILE A 194 -1.22 -7.72 -1.42
CA ILE A 194 -0.66 -6.57 -0.69
C ILE A 194 -1.78 -5.71 -0.11
N GLY A 195 -2.84 -5.45 -0.91
CA GLY A 195 -3.99 -4.67 -0.46
C GLY A 195 -4.77 -5.33 0.68
N VAL A 196 -5.01 -6.65 0.62
CA VAL A 196 -5.64 -7.42 1.70
C VAL A 196 -4.85 -7.31 2.99
N SER A 197 -3.52 -7.47 2.93
CA SER A 197 -2.64 -7.36 4.10
C SER A 197 -2.66 -5.96 4.70
N PHE A 198 -2.61 -4.93 3.86
CA PHE A 198 -2.70 -3.53 4.29
C PHE A 198 -4.03 -3.24 4.99
N VAL A 199 -5.17 -3.63 4.40
CA VAL A 199 -6.51 -3.41 4.96
C VAL A 199 -6.66 -4.11 6.31
N LYS A 200 -6.27 -5.39 6.41
CA LYS A 200 -6.32 -6.13 7.68
C LYS A 200 -5.49 -5.46 8.78
N GLY A 201 -4.29 -5.00 8.47
CA GLY A 201 -3.45 -4.26 9.41
C GLY A 201 -4.07 -2.92 9.82
N LEU A 202 -4.67 -2.20 8.87
CA LEU A 202 -5.29 -0.90 9.14
C LEU A 202 -6.57 -1.04 9.98
N GLN A 203 -7.44 -2.01 9.67
CA GLN A 203 -8.73 -2.23 10.36
C GLN A 203 -8.58 -2.93 11.70
N GLY A 204 -7.48 -3.66 11.92
CA GLY A 204 -7.24 -4.41 13.15
C GLY A 204 -8.11 -5.66 13.25
N ASP A 205 -7.95 -6.41 14.33
CA ASP A 205 -8.52 -7.74 14.55
C ASP A 205 -9.52 -7.84 15.71
N ASN A 206 -9.89 -6.71 16.33
CA ASN A 206 -10.84 -6.72 17.44
C ASN A 206 -12.26 -7.01 16.94
N PRO A 207 -12.96 -8.05 17.48
CA PRO A 207 -14.25 -8.48 16.95
C PRO A 207 -15.40 -7.48 17.18
N LYS A 208 -15.23 -6.55 18.11
CA LYS A 208 -16.25 -5.56 18.46
C LYS A 208 -15.99 -4.20 17.84
N TYR A 209 -14.74 -3.79 17.78
CA TYR A 209 -14.35 -2.45 17.34
C TYR A 209 -13.33 -2.50 16.23
N MET A 210 -13.56 -1.68 15.22
CA MET A 210 -12.59 -1.44 14.15
C MET A 210 -11.56 -0.41 14.61
N LYS A 211 -10.27 -0.63 14.29
CA LYS A 211 -9.19 0.25 14.70
C LYS A 211 -9.18 1.54 13.88
N ALA A 212 -9.23 1.42 12.55
CA ALA A 212 -9.43 2.47 11.58
C ALA A 212 -10.16 1.89 10.37
N ALA A 213 -10.97 2.65 9.67
CA ALA A 213 -11.66 2.16 8.48
C ALA A 213 -10.79 2.38 7.24
N ALA A 214 -10.52 1.32 6.49
CA ALA A 214 -9.91 1.37 5.17
C ALA A 214 -10.94 1.69 4.09
N CYS A 215 -10.49 2.22 2.95
CA CYS A 215 -11.34 2.51 1.80
C CYS A 215 -10.59 2.19 0.51
N ALA A 216 -11.01 1.13 -0.18
CA ALA A 216 -10.44 0.74 -1.46
C ALA A 216 -10.76 1.77 -2.55
N LYS A 217 -9.75 2.30 -3.23
CA LYS A 217 -9.90 3.33 -4.25
C LYS A 217 -9.08 3.04 -5.50
N HIS A 218 -9.44 3.59 -6.66
CA HIS A 218 -10.68 4.27 -7.03
C HIS A 218 -11.53 3.31 -7.86
N TYR A 219 -12.71 2.95 -7.41
CA TYR A 219 -13.58 1.94 -8.02
C TYR A 219 -14.41 2.55 -9.14
N ALA A 220 -14.30 2.17 -10.41
CA ALA A 220 -13.37 1.22 -10.96
C ALA A 220 -12.78 1.73 -12.28
N VAL A 221 -11.77 1.00 -12.79
CA VAL A 221 -11.15 1.26 -14.10
C VAL A 221 -10.57 2.68 -14.19
N HIS A 222 -9.76 3.05 -13.20
CA HIS A 222 -9.11 4.35 -13.09
C HIS A 222 -7.58 4.19 -13.08
N SER A 223 -6.90 4.71 -14.12
CA SER A 223 -5.42 4.73 -14.22
C SER A 223 -4.94 5.71 -15.28
N GLY A 224 -5.40 6.95 -15.19
CA GLY A 224 -5.11 8.06 -16.11
C GLY A 224 -5.87 7.98 -17.44
N PRO A 225 -5.75 8.98 -18.31
CA PRO A 225 -4.95 10.20 -18.15
C PRO A 225 -5.49 11.16 -17.08
N GLU A 226 -4.59 11.75 -16.28
CA GLU A 226 -4.98 12.69 -15.22
C GLU A 226 -5.67 13.94 -15.78
N GLU A 227 -5.22 14.42 -16.95
CA GLU A 227 -5.83 15.59 -17.61
C GLU A 227 -7.32 15.40 -17.93
N LEU A 228 -7.75 14.16 -18.18
CA LEU A 228 -9.10 13.84 -18.61
C LEU A 228 -9.96 13.23 -17.50
N ARG A 229 -9.47 13.10 -16.27
CA ARG A 229 -10.09 12.30 -15.21
C ARG A 229 -11.56 12.64 -14.93
N HIS A 230 -11.97 13.90 -15.10
CA HIS A 230 -13.34 14.38 -14.83
C HIS A 230 -14.34 14.10 -15.97
N GLU A 231 -13.88 13.83 -17.19
CA GLU A 231 -14.76 13.65 -18.36
C GLU A 231 -14.55 12.32 -19.09
N PHE A 232 -13.49 11.59 -18.75
CA PHE A 232 -13.07 10.37 -19.42
C PHE A 232 -14.12 9.25 -19.27
N ASP A 233 -14.25 8.44 -20.33
CA ASP A 233 -15.01 7.19 -20.31
C ASP A 233 -14.07 6.01 -20.57
N ALA A 234 -13.84 5.18 -19.56
CA ALA A 234 -13.05 3.97 -19.67
C ALA A 234 -13.83 2.88 -20.40
N VAL A 235 -13.68 2.82 -21.72
CA VAL A 235 -14.24 1.74 -22.54
C VAL A 235 -13.31 0.52 -22.45
N VAL A 236 -13.79 -0.55 -21.87
CA VAL A 236 -13.02 -1.77 -21.58
C VAL A 236 -13.83 -3.00 -21.96
N SER A 237 -13.18 -4.07 -22.42
CA SER A 237 -13.87 -5.36 -22.61
C SER A 237 -14.31 -5.94 -21.27
N LYS A 238 -15.38 -6.74 -21.25
CA LYS A 238 -15.78 -7.44 -20.03
C LYS A 238 -14.68 -8.37 -19.52
N LYS A 239 -13.95 -9.01 -20.44
CA LYS A 239 -12.79 -9.81 -20.09
C LYS A 239 -11.76 -9.00 -19.30
N ASP A 240 -11.29 -7.87 -19.84
CA ASP A 240 -10.29 -7.04 -19.18
C ASP A 240 -10.81 -6.46 -17.86
N LEU A 241 -12.11 -6.12 -17.80
CA LEU A 241 -12.76 -5.65 -16.57
C LEU A 241 -12.61 -6.67 -15.44
N PHE A 242 -12.99 -7.92 -15.66
CA PHE A 242 -13.01 -8.98 -14.64
C PHE A 242 -11.64 -9.65 -14.45
N GLU A 243 -10.78 -9.67 -15.46
CA GLU A 243 -9.45 -10.28 -15.36
C GLU A 243 -8.39 -9.34 -14.77
N THR A 244 -8.55 -8.03 -14.97
CA THR A 244 -7.49 -7.06 -14.64
C THR A 244 -7.95 -6.00 -13.65
N TYR A 245 -9.05 -5.28 -13.92
CA TYR A 245 -9.38 -4.08 -13.16
C TYR A 245 -10.12 -4.35 -11.84
N LEU A 246 -10.91 -5.40 -11.76
CA LEU A 246 -11.75 -5.71 -10.60
C LEU A 246 -11.15 -6.67 -9.56
N PRO A 247 -10.22 -7.61 -9.88
CA PRO A 247 -9.84 -8.66 -8.94
C PRO A 247 -9.22 -8.16 -7.62
N ALA A 248 -8.45 -7.07 -7.64
CA ALA A 248 -7.90 -6.50 -6.42
C ALA A 248 -9.00 -5.98 -5.49
N PHE A 249 -9.99 -5.27 -6.01
CA PHE A 249 -11.16 -4.81 -5.23
C PHE A 249 -11.96 -5.98 -4.67
N LYS A 250 -12.22 -7.03 -5.50
CA LYS A 250 -12.90 -8.25 -5.07
C LYS A 250 -12.18 -8.89 -3.88
N ALA A 251 -10.86 -9.00 -3.96
CA ALA A 251 -10.05 -9.57 -2.87
C ALA A 251 -10.17 -8.74 -1.57
N LEU A 252 -10.12 -7.40 -1.66
CA LEU A 252 -10.27 -6.55 -0.48
C LEU A 252 -11.66 -6.66 0.15
N VAL A 253 -12.71 -6.80 -0.66
CA VAL A 253 -14.08 -7.00 -0.16
C VAL A 253 -14.23 -8.37 0.50
N GLN A 254 -13.85 -9.44 -0.20
CA GLN A 254 -14.17 -10.81 0.22
C GLN A 254 -13.21 -11.41 1.24
N GLU A 255 -11.95 -10.94 1.26
CA GLU A 255 -10.90 -11.52 2.12
C GLU A 255 -10.46 -10.60 3.25
N ALA A 256 -10.70 -9.29 3.15
CA ALA A 256 -10.30 -8.32 4.15
C ALA A 256 -11.46 -7.52 4.76
N ASP A 257 -12.70 -7.76 4.33
CA ASP A 257 -13.89 -7.03 4.79
C ASP A 257 -13.64 -5.51 4.79
N VAL A 258 -13.12 -4.97 3.66
CA VAL A 258 -12.81 -3.55 3.58
C VAL A 258 -14.05 -2.71 3.85
N GLU A 259 -13.96 -1.78 4.81
CA GLU A 259 -15.12 -1.02 5.31
C GLU A 259 -15.63 0.02 4.33
N GLY A 260 -14.78 0.55 3.44
CA GLY A 260 -15.16 1.57 2.48
C GLY A 260 -14.71 1.25 1.06
N VAL A 261 -15.45 1.79 0.08
CA VAL A 261 -15.07 1.82 -1.33
C VAL A 261 -15.28 3.23 -1.86
N MET A 262 -14.31 3.77 -2.58
CA MET A 262 -14.42 5.08 -3.21
C MET A 262 -14.65 4.93 -4.71
N GLY A 263 -15.78 5.45 -5.20
CA GLY A 263 -16.07 5.53 -6.63
C GLY A 263 -15.14 6.55 -7.33
N ALA A 264 -14.63 6.17 -8.50
CA ALA A 264 -13.72 7.00 -9.28
C ALA A 264 -14.40 8.21 -9.95
N TYR A 265 -13.59 9.17 -10.43
CA TYR A 265 -14.07 10.33 -11.19
C TYR A 265 -14.71 9.97 -12.52
N ASN A 266 -14.06 9.08 -13.27
CA ASN A 266 -14.41 8.77 -14.65
C ASN A 266 -15.72 8.00 -14.79
N ARG A 267 -16.20 7.93 -16.03
CA ARG A 267 -17.17 6.92 -16.43
C ARG A 267 -16.47 5.60 -16.75
N THR A 268 -17.22 4.52 -16.62
CA THR A 268 -16.83 3.19 -17.08
C THR A 268 -17.98 2.61 -17.87
N LEU A 269 -17.74 2.27 -19.15
CA LEU A 269 -18.76 1.77 -20.06
C LEU A 269 -19.99 2.71 -20.18
N GLY A 270 -19.75 4.01 -20.18
CA GLY A 270 -20.74 5.07 -20.30
C GLY A 270 -21.39 5.53 -19.00
N GLU A 271 -21.26 4.79 -17.90
CA GLU A 271 -21.84 5.12 -16.60
C GLU A 271 -20.82 5.78 -15.67
N PRO A 272 -21.16 6.89 -14.95
CA PRO A 272 -20.30 7.44 -13.92
C PRO A 272 -20.00 6.41 -12.83
N CYS A 273 -18.76 6.21 -12.43
CA CYS A 273 -18.41 5.19 -11.44
C CYS A 273 -19.16 5.36 -10.11
N CYS A 274 -19.41 6.61 -9.66
CA CYS A 274 -20.18 6.90 -8.45
C CYS A 274 -21.72 6.82 -8.67
N GLY A 275 -22.18 6.54 -9.88
CA GLY A 275 -23.60 6.48 -10.25
C GLY A 275 -23.95 5.28 -11.14
N SER A 276 -23.11 4.24 -11.14
CA SER A 276 -23.33 3.02 -11.92
C SER A 276 -24.04 1.94 -11.11
N PRO A 277 -25.30 1.60 -11.41
CA PRO A 277 -25.95 0.45 -10.79
C PRO A 277 -25.20 -0.86 -11.03
N TYR A 278 -24.65 -1.03 -12.24
CA TYR A 278 -23.88 -2.22 -12.60
C TYR A 278 -22.65 -2.43 -11.71
N LEU A 279 -21.83 -1.38 -11.52
CA LEU A 279 -20.63 -1.49 -10.70
C LEU A 279 -20.97 -1.59 -9.20
N LEU A 280 -21.87 -0.71 -8.70
CA LEU A 280 -22.08 -0.53 -7.27
C LEU A 280 -23.13 -1.47 -6.67
N GLN A 281 -24.20 -1.83 -7.41
CA GLN A 281 -25.24 -2.73 -6.91
C GLN A 281 -24.98 -4.16 -7.36
N ASP A 282 -24.87 -4.40 -8.68
CA ASP A 282 -24.81 -5.76 -9.18
C ASP A 282 -23.48 -6.42 -8.78
N ILE A 283 -22.33 -5.81 -9.11
CA ILE A 283 -21.00 -6.40 -8.84
C ILE A 283 -20.62 -6.24 -7.37
N LEU A 284 -20.54 -4.98 -6.87
CA LEU A 284 -19.94 -4.73 -5.56
C LEU A 284 -20.80 -5.29 -4.42
N ARG A 285 -22.13 -4.96 -4.39
CA ARG A 285 -23.00 -5.37 -3.29
C ARG A 285 -23.58 -6.77 -3.47
N GLN A 286 -24.13 -7.12 -4.66
CA GLN A 286 -24.83 -8.40 -4.83
C GLN A 286 -23.84 -9.55 -5.05
N ASP A 287 -22.91 -9.42 -6.03
CA ASP A 287 -22.01 -10.52 -6.36
C ASP A 287 -20.90 -10.72 -5.32
N TRP A 288 -20.36 -9.63 -4.74
CA TRP A 288 -19.25 -9.72 -3.79
C TRP A 288 -19.67 -9.64 -2.33
N GLY A 289 -20.91 -9.20 -2.03
CA GLY A 289 -21.44 -9.11 -0.68
C GLY A 289 -20.94 -7.91 0.13
N PHE A 290 -20.52 -6.82 -0.52
CA PHE A 290 -20.04 -5.61 0.17
C PHE A 290 -21.17 -4.95 0.98
N ASP A 291 -20.95 -4.73 2.27
CA ASP A 291 -21.90 -4.14 3.21
C ASP A 291 -21.47 -2.80 3.82
N GLY A 292 -20.28 -2.34 3.51
CA GLY A 292 -19.72 -1.08 3.99
C GLY A 292 -20.24 0.18 3.28
N TYR A 293 -19.57 1.32 3.52
CA TYR A 293 -19.95 2.59 2.89
C TYR A 293 -19.29 2.79 1.52
N ILE A 294 -19.99 3.53 0.65
CA ILE A 294 -19.46 3.98 -0.64
C ILE A 294 -19.34 5.51 -0.61
N VAL A 295 -18.12 6.02 -0.79
CA VAL A 295 -17.84 7.45 -0.91
C VAL A 295 -17.53 7.84 -2.35
N SER A 296 -17.96 9.01 -2.79
CA SER A 296 -17.52 9.55 -4.08
C SER A 296 -16.11 10.14 -3.94
N ASP A 297 -15.31 10.06 -4.99
CA ASP A 297 -14.16 10.95 -5.10
C ASP A 297 -14.61 12.42 -5.08
N CYS A 298 -13.69 13.35 -4.73
CA CYS A 298 -14.04 14.72 -4.40
C CYS A 298 -14.51 15.52 -5.63
N GLY A 299 -15.80 15.81 -5.67
CA GLY A 299 -16.44 16.48 -6.81
C GLY A 299 -17.05 15.54 -7.86
N ALA A 300 -16.75 14.23 -7.82
CA ALA A 300 -17.15 13.27 -8.85
C ALA A 300 -18.67 13.20 -9.12
N ILE A 301 -19.52 13.37 -8.10
CA ILE A 301 -20.97 13.44 -8.34
C ILE A 301 -21.36 14.73 -9.11
N GLY A 302 -20.59 15.80 -8.93
CA GLY A 302 -20.76 17.03 -9.71
C GLY A 302 -20.45 16.86 -11.19
N ASP A 303 -19.56 15.93 -11.52
CA ASP A 303 -19.18 15.64 -12.90
C ASP A 303 -20.36 15.04 -13.72
N PHE A 304 -21.33 14.40 -13.07
CA PHE A 304 -22.49 13.81 -13.74
C PHE A 304 -23.26 14.82 -14.61
N HIS A 305 -23.49 16.03 -14.10
CA HIS A 305 -24.17 17.09 -14.83
C HIS A 305 -23.20 18.10 -15.48
N LYS A 306 -21.99 18.27 -14.93
CA LYS A 306 -21.02 19.26 -15.47
C LYS A 306 -20.24 18.75 -16.67
N PHE A 307 -19.70 17.54 -16.58
CA PHE A 307 -18.76 16.98 -17.55
C PHE A 307 -19.32 15.75 -18.28
N HIS A 308 -19.86 14.78 -17.54
CA HIS A 308 -20.39 13.54 -18.12
C HIS A 308 -21.69 13.74 -18.90
N LYS A 309 -22.49 14.74 -18.54
CA LYS A 309 -23.78 15.06 -19.16
C LYS A 309 -24.82 13.91 -19.11
N VAL A 310 -24.74 13.08 -18.08
CA VAL A 310 -25.69 11.97 -17.86
C VAL A 310 -26.91 12.38 -17.04
N THR A 311 -26.84 13.53 -16.36
CA THR A 311 -27.92 14.20 -15.64
C THR A 311 -27.96 15.66 -16.04
N ALA A 312 -29.11 16.33 -15.84
CA ALA A 312 -29.26 17.75 -16.18
C ALA A 312 -29.04 18.66 -14.97
N THR A 313 -29.40 18.18 -13.76
CA THR A 313 -29.40 19.00 -12.53
C THR A 313 -28.61 18.34 -11.39
N PRO A 314 -28.21 19.12 -10.37
CA PRO A 314 -27.62 18.57 -9.15
C PRO A 314 -28.57 17.60 -8.39
N GLU A 315 -29.88 17.84 -8.42
CA GLU A 315 -30.90 16.99 -7.80
C GLU A 315 -30.97 15.62 -8.49
N GLU A 316 -30.94 15.60 -9.83
CA GLU A 316 -30.87 14.36 -10.60
C GLU A 316 -29.55 13.60 -10.34
N SER A 317 -28.43 14.32 -10.24
CA SER A 317 -27.13 13.72 -9.89
C SER A 317 -27.16 13.12 -8.48
N THR A 318 -27.77 13.81 -7.53
CA THR A 318 -27.99 13.32 -6.16
C THR A 318 -28.82 12.03 -6.18
N ALA A 319 -29.92 12.04 -6.92
CA ALA A 319 -30.80 10.89 -7.03
C ALA A 319 -30.14 9.68 -7.68
N LEU A 320 -29.38 9.89 -8.77
CA LEU A 320 -28.64 8.82 -9.45
C LEU A 320 -27.61 8.20 -8.51
N ALA A 321 -26.80 9.01 -7.84
CA ALA A 321 -25.75 8.53 -6.92
C ALA A 321 -26.35 7.70 -5.76
N LEU A 322 -27.40 8.21 -5.08
CA LEU A 322 -28.06 7.51 -3.97
C LEU A 322 -28.73 6.21 -4.42
N LYS A 323 -29.43 6.21 -5.56
CA LYS A 323 -30.07 5.00 -6.12
C LYS A 323 -29.04 3.94 -6.48
N SER A 324 -27.90 4.35 -7.02
CA SER A 324 -26.80 3.45 -7.38
C SER A 324 -26.01 2.94 -6.17
N GLY A 325 -26.12 3.56 -4.99
CA GLY A 325 -25.50 3.02 -3.77
C GLY A 325 -24.48 3.92 -3.08
N THR A 326 -24.17 5.10 -3.64
CA THR A 326 -23.23 6.03 -2.99
C THR A 326 -23.83 6.62 -1.72
N ASN A 327 -23.08 6.55 -0.61
CA ASN A 327 -23.52 6.97 0.72
C ASN A 327 -23.00 8.33 1.13
N ILE A 328 -21.75 8.67 0.71
CA ILE A 328 -21.05 9.86 1.15
C ILE A 328 -20.59 10.63 -0.07
N ASN A 329 -20.91 11.91 -0.10
CA ASN A 329 -20.41 12.82 -1.11
C ASN A 329 -19.23 13.63 -0.60
N CYS A 330 -18.04 13.41 -1.14
CA CYS A 330 -16.98 14.39 -1.04
C CYS A 330 -17.30 15.53 -1.98
N GLY A 331 -17.80 16.65 -1.42
CA GLY A 331 -18.24 17.81 -2.17
C GLY A 331 -19.59 18.34 -1.71
N SER A 332 -20.34 19.02 -2.60
CA SER A 332 -21.54 19.77 -2.20
C SER A 332 -22.84 19.28 -2.81
N VAL A 333 -22.85 18.27 -3.70
CA VAL A 333 -24.03 17.90 -4.47
C VAL A 333 -25.13 17.32 -3.56
N PHE A 334 -24.78 16.55 -2.54
CA PHE A 334 -25.76 15.98 -1.58
C PHE A 334 -26.41 17.04 -0.66
N LYS A 335 -26.02 18.31 -0.73
CA LYS A 335 -26.80 19.42 -0.14
C LYS A 335 -28.19 19.55 -0.81
N ASN A 336 -28.38 18.96 -2.00
CA ASN A 336 -29.63 18.92 -2.71
C ASN A 336 -30.54 17.71 -2.37
N ILE A 337 -30.18 16.88 -1.36
CA ILE A 337 -30.98 15.72 -0.93
C ILE A 337 -32.42 16.12 -0.63
N LYS A 338 -32.63 17.23 0.14
CA LYS A 338 -33.99 17.71 0.46
C LYS A 338 -34.76 18.09 -0.80
N ASN A 339 -34.14 18.83 -1.71
CA ASN A 339 -34.80 19.20 -2.98
C ASN A 339 -35.14 17.96 -3.81
N ALA A 340 -34.24 16.96 -3.85
CA ALA A 340 -34.51 15.71 -4.56
C ALA A 340 -35.69 14.91 -3.94
N LEU A 341 -35.83 14.95 -2.60
CA LEU A 341 -37.01 14.40 -1.89
C LEU A 341 -38.30 15.16 -2.25
N ASP A 342 -38.26 16.51 -2.16
CA ASP A 342 -39.41 17.36 -2.45
C ASP A 342 -39.90 17.21 -3.92
N GLN A 343 -38.96 16.92 -4.84
CA GLN A 343 -39.25 16.63 -6.25
C GLN A 343 -39.70 15.16 -6.51
N GLY A 344 -39.68 14.31 -5.48
CA GLY A 344 -40.01 12.89 -5.62
C GLY A 344 -38.96 12.07 -6.40
N LEU A 345 -37.76 12.58 -6.57
CA LEU A 345 -36.67 11.88 -7.25
C LEU A 345 -36.08 10.75 -6.41
N ILE A 346 -36.16 10.85 -5.07
CA ILE A 346 -35.79 9.82 -4.09
C ILE A 346 -36.86 9.71 -3.01
N THR A 347 -36.78 8.64 -2.21
CA THR A 347 -37.69 8.43 -1.06
C THR A 347 -36.89 8.58 0.26
N GLU A 348 -37.60 8.84 1.36
CA GLU A 348 -36.97 8.86 2.69
C GLU A 348 -36.43 7.47 3.08
N ASP A 349 -37.09 6.39 2.67
CA ASP A 349 -36.60 5.03 2.92
C ASP A 349 -35.23 4.79 2.26
N LEU A 350 -35.04 5.26 1.02
CA LEU A 350 -33.72 5.19 0.36
C LEU A 350 -32.68 6.00 1.11
N LEU A 351 -33.02 7.23 1.55
CA LEU A 351 -32.12 8.05 2.36
C LEU A 351 -31.74 7.34 3.66
N ASN A 352 -32.73 6.77 4.37
CA ASN A 352 -32.50 6.03 5.61
C ASN A 352 -31.59 4.82 5.39
N GLN A 353 -31.77 4.08 4.29
CA GLN A 353 -30.94 2.94 3.93
C GLN A 353 -29.47 3.39 3.72
N ARG A 354 -29.26 4.43 2.90
CA ARG A 354 -27.89 4.93 2.62
C ARG A 354 -27.23 5.51 3.86
N LEU A 355 -27.98 6.21 4.70
CA LEU A 355 -27.47 6.76 5.96
C LEU A 355 -27.11 5.65 6.96
N LYS A 356 -27.88 4.57 7.02
CA LYS A 356 -27.59 3.42 7.87
C LYS A 356 -26.21 2.83 7.58
N GLU A 357 -25.88 2.65 6.29
CA GLU A 357 -24.61 2.07 5.86
C GLU A 357 -23.41 2.91 6.34
N ASN A 358 -23.46 4.24 6.27
CA ASN A 358 -22.37 5.07 6.77
C ASN A 358 -22.33 5.21 8.31
N LEU A 359 -23.48 5.24 8.97
CA LEU A 359 -23.54 5.31 10.43
C LEU A 359 -22.99 4.04 11.10
N LEU A 360 -23.21 2.86 10.50
CA LEU A 360 -22.66 1.60 10.98
C LEU A 360 -21.13 1.67 11.12
N THR A 361 -20.44 2.26 10.15
CA THR A 361 -18.98 2.47 10.23
C THR A 361 -18.61 3.28 11.47
N ARG A 362 -19.31 4.37 11.76
CA ARG A 362 -19.05 5.20 12.95
C ARG A 362 -19.29 4.43 14.26
N PHE A 363 -20.29 3.52 14.30
CA PHE A 363 -20.50 2.62 15.42
C PHE A 363 -19.41 1.53 15.50
N LYS A 364 -18.97 0.96 14.38
CA LYS A 364 -17.85 0.00 14.33
C LYS A 364 -16.54 0.62 14.85
N LEU A 365 -16.30 1.90 14.55
CA LEU A 365 -15.15 2.66 15.06
C LEU A 365 -15.26 3.03 16.54
N GLY A 366 -16.44 2.85 17.18
CA GLY A 366 -16.69 3.21 18.57
C GLY A 366 -16.88 4.71 18.83
N LEU A 367 -17.17 5.52 17.81
CA LEU A 367 -17.23 6.98 17.92
C LEU A 367 -18.40 7.49 18.78
N PHE A 368 -19.38 6.63 19.07
CA PHE A 368 -20.56 6.92 19.87
C PHE A 368 -20.55 6.22 21.24
N ASP A 369 -19.47 5.52 21.58
CA ASP A 369 -19.32 4.85 22.85
C ASP A 369 -18.56 5.76 23.85
N PRO A 370 -18.75 5.55 25.16
CA PRO A 370 -17.99 6.27 26.17
C PRO A 370 -16.48 6.03 25.99
N ILE A 371 -15.69 7.09 26.20
CA ILE A 371 -14.21 6.97 26.18
C ILE A 371 -13.77 5.89 27.15
N GLY A 372 -12.85 5.03 26.72
CA GLY A 372 -12.37 3.87 27.47
C GLY A 372 -13.17 2.59 27.24
N ALA A 373 -14.29 2.62 26.51
CA ALA A 373 -15.04 1.42 26.12
C ALA A 373 -14.37 0.66 24.97
N ASN A 374 -13.64 1.36 24.12
CA ASN A 374 -12.91 0.81 23.00
C ASN A 374 -11.45 0.55 23.41
N PRO A 375 -10.88 -0.65 23.21
CA PRO A 375 -9.50 -0.95 23.61
C PRO A 375 -8.46 -0.05 22.93
N TYR A 376 -8.77 0.48 21.76
CA TYR A 376 -7.89 1.38 21.02
C TYR A 376 -7.83 2.82 21.58
N ASP A 377 -8.71 3.17 22.53
CA ASP A 377 -8.66 4.47 23.24
C ASP A 377 -7.41 4.59 24.13
N ASN A 378 -6.75 3.44 24.46
CA ASN A 378 -5.55 3.41 25.29
C ASN A 378 -4.24 3.53 24.48
N ILE A 379 -4.30 3.69 23.16
CA ILE A 379 -3.09 3.89 22.35
C ILE A 379 -2.59 5.31 22.59
N GLU A 380 -1.37 5.42 23.13
CA GLU A 380 -0.76 6.69 23.53
C GLU A 380 0.02 7.36 22.39
N ALA A 381 0.33 8.64 22.52
CA ALA A 381 0.98 9.45 21.49
C ALA A 381 2.46 9.10 21.23
N ASP A 382 3.10 8.33 22.11
CA ASP A 382 4.50 7.91 21.98
C ASP A 382 4.75 6.90 20.85
N VAL A 383 3.68 6.27 20.32
CA VAL A 383 3.76 5.40 19.15
C VAL A 383 4.00 6.19 17.85
N ILE A 384 3.64 7.49 17.83
CA ILE A 384 3.70 8.34 16.63
C ILE A 384 5.18 8.59 16.25
N ASP A 385 5.57 8.15 15.05
CA ASP A 385 6.94 8.25 14.54
C ASP A 385 7.96 7.65 15.53
N SER A 386 7.56 6.52 16.14
CA SER A 386 8.39 5.82 17.10
C SER A 386 9.55 5.09 16.43
N LYS A 387 10.62 4.81 17.22
CA LYS A 387 11.73 3.99 16.70
C LYS A 387 11.25 2.65 16.12
N LYS A 388 10.28 2.01 16.77
CA LYS A 388 9.69 0.74 16.28
C LYS A 388 9.10 0.90 14.88
N HIS A 389 8.37 1.98 14.63
CA HIS A 389 7.75 2.24 13.33
C HIS A 389 8.80 2.62 12.28
N ARG A 390 9.81 3.41 12.65
CA ARG A 390 10.94 3.72 11.76
C ARG A 390 11.77 2.48 11.40
N ASP A 391 11.95 1.53 12.34
CA ASP A 391 12.61 0.26 12.04
C ASP A 391 11.82 -0.55 10.99
N ILE A 392 10.46 -0.53 11.04
CA ILE A 392 9.62 -1.15 10.01
C ILE A 392 9.77 -0.39 8.69
N ALA A 393 9.76 0.95 8.70
CA ALA A 393 9.96 1.75 7.49
C ALA A 393 11.29 1.42 6.79
N ARG A 394 12.38 1.26 7.57
CA ARG A 394 13.69 0.82 7.07
C ARG A 394 13.64 -0.59 6.49
N GLU A 395 12.97 -1.54 7.15
CA GLU A 395 12.81 -2.91 6.65
C GLU A 395 12.08 -2.93 5.30
N VAL A 396 10.99 -2.16 5.16
CA VAL A 396 10.26 -2.02 3.89
C VAL A 396 11.17 -1.46 2.81
N ALA A 397 11.91 -0.38 3.11
CA ALA A 397 12.84 0.22 2.17
C ALA A 397 13.91 -0.78 1.72
N GLN A 398 14.54 -1.52 2.65
CA GLN A 398 15.53 -2.55 2.33
C GLN A 398 14.98 -3.64 1.40
N LYS A 399 13.77 -4.15 1.71
CA LYS A 399 13.14 -5.25 0.97
C LYS A 399 12.53 -4.83 -0.36
N SER A 400 12.31 -3.53 -0.58
CA SER A 400 11.78 -2.99 -1.83
C SER A 400 12.85 -2.57 -2.84
N ILE A 401 14.10 -2.33 -2.41
CA ILE A 401 15.21 -1.96 -3.31
C ILE A 401 15.46 -3.07 -4.33
N VAL A 402 15.44 -2.71 -5.62
CA VAL A 402 15.63 -3.63 -6.73
C VAL A 402 17.02 -3.46 -7.34
N LEU A 403 17.82 -4.51 -7.35
CA LEU A 403 19.10 -4.55 -8.08
C LEU A 403 18.82 -4.92 -9.53
N LEU A 404 18.95 -3.95 -10.44
CA LEU A 404 18.68 -4.12 -11.87
C LEU A 404 19.91 -4.57 -12.67
N LYS A 405 21.10 -4.26 -12.19
CA LYS A 405 22.37 -4.62 -12.82
C LYS A 405 23.50 -4.66 -11.79
N ASN A 406 24.41 -5.63 -11.92
CA ASN A 406 25.62 -5.71 -11.08
C ASN A 406 26.78 -6.37 -11.86
N LYS A 407 27.37 -5.59 -12.78
CA LYS A 407 28.48 -6.07 -13.63
C LYS A 407 29.72 -6.33 -12.79
N ASN A 408 30.34 -7.49 -12.98
CA ASN A 408 31.57 -7.91 -12.28
C ASN A 408 31.48 -7.85 -10.74
N ASN A 409 30.26 -7.99 -10.19
CA ASN A 409 30.00 -7.92 -8.75
C ASN A 409 30.59 -6.64 -8.10
N VAL A 410 30.39 -5.48 -8.74
CA VAL A 410 30.80 -4.18 -8.21
C VAL A 410 30.13 -3.91 -6.86
N LEU A 411 28.86 -4.31 -6.72
CA LEU A 411 28.16 -4.30 -5.44
C LEU A 411 28.21 -5.68 -4.78
N PRO A 412 28.28 -5.76 -3.44
CA PRO A 412 28.35 -4.65 -2.50
C PRO A 412 29.73 -3.97 -2.49
N LEU A 413 29.73 -2.66 -2.24
CA LEU A 413 30.95 -1.87 -2.06
C LEU A 413 31.63 -2.23 -0.73
N LYS A 414 32.96 -2.09 -0.69
CA LYS A 414 33.70 -2.16 0.58
C LYS A 414 33.48 -0.88 1.40
N LYS A 415 33.42 -1.00 2.71
CA LYS A 415 33.29 0.17 3.61
C LYS A 415 34.60 0.99 3.74
N ASP A 416 35.71 0.37 3.45
CA ASP A 416 37.09 0.93 3.56
C ASP A 416 37.67 1.40 2.23
N ILE A 417 36.80 1.85 1.30
CA ILE A 417 37.22 2.46 0.03
C ILE A 417 38.07 3.70 0.34
N ARG A 418 39.17 3.90 -0.39
CA ARG A 418 40.04 5.06 -0.19
C ARG A 418 39.35 6.38 -0.56
N THR A 419 38.70 6.41 -1.73
CA THR A 419 38.02 7.60 -2.24
C THR A 419 36.65 7.23 -2.84
N ALA A 420 35.57 7.92 -2.40
CA ALA A 420 34.24 7.80 -2.94
C ALA A 420 33.74 9.19 -3.40
N TYR A 421 33.18 9.26 -4.60
CA TYR A 421 32.58 10.48 -5.09
C TYR A 421 31.10 10.30 -5.33
N ILE A 422 30.28 11.08 -4.65
CA ILE A 422 28.83 11.04 -4.76
C ILE A 422 28.38 12.21 -5.61
N VAL A 423 27.54 11.92 -6.61
CA VAL A 423 26.95 12.94 -7.49
C VAL A 423 25.46 12.77 -7.62
N GLY A 424 24.81 13.78 -8.10
CA GLY A 424 23.39 13.76 -8.44
C GLY A 424 22.53 14.61 -7.53
N PRO A 425 21.46 15.18 -8.08
CA PRO A 425 20.59 16.11 -7.35
C PRO A 425 19.79 15.42 -6.25
N ASN A 426 19.58 14.10 -6.37
CA ASN A 426 18.72 13.33 -5.46
C ASN A 426 19.50 12.74 -4.27
N ALA A 427 20.84 12.90 -4.21
CA ALA A 427 21.64 12.36 -3.12
C ALA A 427 21.30 12.98 -1.76
N SER A 428 21.11 14.31 -1.71
CA SER A 428 20.81 15.08 -0.50
C SER A 428 19.41 15.70 -0.51
N ASN A 429 18.54 15.25 -1.41
CA ASN A 429 17.18 15.78 -1.53
C ASN A 429 16.20 14.93 -0.72
N GLU A 430 15.59 15.53 0.30
CA GLU A 430 14.59 14.87 1.14
C GLU A 430 13.28 14.58 0.38
N GLU A 431 12.91 15.42 -0.58
CA GLU A 431 11.66 15.28 -1.34
C GLU A 431 11.56 13.93 -2.07
N VAL A 432 12.69 13.42 -2.58
CA VAL A 432 12.72 12.13 -3.27
C VAL A 432 12.52 10.92 -2.35
N LEU A 433 12.46 11.14 -1.03
CA LEU A 433 12.16 10.10 -0.07
C LEU A 433 10.65 9.92 0.11
N LEU A 434 9.86 10.99 -0.09
CA LEU A 434 8.50 11.11 0.44
C LEU A 434 7.42 10.64 -0.54
N GLY A 435 7.57 10.85 -1.86
CA GLY A 435 6.48 10.63 -2.82
C GLY A 435 5.33 11.63 -2.64
N ASN A 436 4.07 11.17 -2.70
CA ASN A 436 2.89 11.98 -2.42
C ASN A 436 2.09 11.42 -1.23
N TYR A 437 1.14 12.18 -0.67
CA TYR A 437 0.30 11.74 0.47
C TYR A 437 1.09 11.33 1.72
N TYR A 438 1.98 12.14 2.20
CA TYR A 438 2.83 11.87 3.36
C TYR A 438 2.51 12.75 4.58
N GLY A 439 2.96 12.29 5.74
CA GLY A 439 3.03 13.06 6.99
C GLY A 439 4.36 13.79 7.13
N VAL A 440 4.58 14.41 8.29
CA VAL A 440 5.84 15.07 8.63
C VAL A 440 6.60 14.16 9.59
N THR A 441 7.73 13.61 9.16
CA THR A 441 8.61 12.82 10.04
C THR A 441 9.48 13.73 10.90
N SER A 442 9.93 13.23 12.05
CA SER A 442 10.87 13.96 12.91
C SER A 442 12.33 13.87 12.43
N SER A 443 12.64 12.94 11.52
CA SER A 443 14.02 12.69 11.05
C SER A 443 14.01 12.02 9.70
N THR A 444 14.42 12.72 8.67
CA THR A 444 14.71 12.16 7.35
C THR A 444 16.17 11.74 7.25
N GLN A 445 16.42 10.63 6.56
CA GLN A 445 17.77 10.16 6.24
C GLN A 445 17.94 10.18 4.72
N THR A 446 18.63 11.20 4.21
CA THR A 446 18.95 11.27 2.77
C THR A 446 19.90 10.14 2.35
N ILE A 447 19.94 9.85 1.05
CA ILE A 447 20.84 8.80 0.53
C ILE A 447 22.31 9.17 0.84
N LEU A 448 22.64 10.46 0.79
CA LEU A 448 23.96 10.95 1.17
C LEU A 448 24.27 10.69 2.66
N ASP A 449 23.33 10.99 3.56
CA ASP A 449 23.50 10.75 5.00
C ASP A 449 23.73 9.27 5.30
N GLY A 450 22.92 8.40 4.68
CA GLY A 450 23.08 6.95 4.82
C GLY A 450 24.44 6.45 4.35
N ILE A 451 24.94 6.91 3.20
CA ILE A 451 26.27 6.54 2.69
C ILE A 451 27.38 7.04 3.63
N VAL A 452 27.33 8.31 4.03
CA VAL A 452 28.32 8.90 4.94
C VAL A 452 28.34 8.19 6.29
N GLY A 453 27.15 7.81 6.80
CA GLY A 453 27.01 7.06 8.06
C GLY A 453 27.57 5.63 8.02
N LYS A 454 27.73 5.03 6.83
CA LYS A 454 28.17 3.63 6.66
C LYS A 454 29.63 3.47 6.26
N ILE A 455 30.16 4.40 5.51
CA ILE A 455 31.53 4.30 4.99
C ILE A 455 32.53 4.55 6.10
N SER A 456 33.75 3.97 5.97
CA SER A 456 34.82 4.13 6.96
C SER A 456 35.20 5.61 7.16
N PRO A 457 35.41 6.07 8.39
CA PRO A 457 35.85 7.44 8.65
C PRO A 457 37.19 7.82 7.96
N GLY A 458 37.98 6.84 7.53
CA GLY A 458 39.24 7.06 6.78
C GLY A 458 39.03 7.28 5.29
N THR A 459 37.83 7.08 4.76
CA THR A 459 37.50 7.30 3.35
C THR A 459 37.38 8.79 3.04
N SER A 460 38.03 9.23 1.97
CA SER A 460 37.77 10.57 1.42
C SER A 460 36.49 10.57 0.63
N ILE A 461 35.46 11.27 1.14
CA ILE A 461 34.17 11.42 0.49
C ILE A 461 34.00 12.84 -0.04
N ASN A 462 33.64 12.95 -1.30
CA ASN A 462 33.18 14.20 -1.90
C ASN A 462 31.77 14.08 -2.43
N TYR A 463 30.99 15.15 -2.30
CA TYR A 463 29.66 15.27 -2.86
C TYR A 463 29.51 16.56 -3.68
N LYS A 464 28.91 16.43 -4.85
CA LYS A 464 28.43 17.55 -5.67
C LYS A 464 27.12 17.14 -6.35
N SER A 465 26.13 18.02 -6.40
CA SER A 465 24.94 17.78 -7.20
C SER A 465 25.28 17.55 -8.68
N GLY A 466 26.23 18.30 -9.22
CA GLY A 466 26.73 18.19 -10.60
C GLY A 466 25.74 18.60 -11.69
N VAL A 467 24.47 18.31 -11.50
CA VAL A 467 23.39 18.58 -12.45
C VAL A 467 22.11 18.98 -11.71
N LEU A 468 21.26 19.82 -12.30
CA LEU A 468 19.94 20.15 -11.76
C LEU A 468 18.94 18.98 -11.96
N PRO A 469 17.87 18.89 -11.17
CA PRO A 469 16.95 17.74 -11.22
C PRO A 469 16.34 17.48 -12.58
N PHE A 470 15.86 18.52 -13.30
CA PHE A 470 15.07 18.34 -14.52
C PHE A 470 15.32 19.38 -15.62
N ARG A 471 16.37 20.19 -15.51
CA ARG A 471 16.76 21.19 -16.51
C ARG A 471 18.28 21.34 -16.57
N ASP A 472 18.78 21.93 -17.67
CA ASP A 472 20.21 22.19 -17.84
C ASP A 472 20.73 23.19 -16.79
N ASN A 473 22.00 23.02 -16.41
CA ASN A 473 22.69 23.96 -15.53
C ASN A 473 22.82 25.31 -16.22
N VAL A 474 22.45 26.38 -15.53
CA VAL A 474 22.63 27.75 -16.05
C VAL A 474 24.13 28.10 -16.12
N ASN A 475 24.93 27.69 -15.11
CA ASN A 475 26.37 27.76 -15.16
C ASN A 475 26.94 26.50 -15.84
N PRO A 476 27.59 26.62 -16.98
CA PRO A 476 28.11 25.46 -17.72
C PRO A 476 29.40 24.89 -17.14
N ILE A 477 30.03 25.55 -16.17
CA ILE A 477 31.29 25.08 -15.55
C ILE A 477 30.99 23.89 -14.66
N ASP A 478 31.64 22.77 -14.93
CA ASP A 478 31.49 21.51 -14.22
C ASP A 478 32.83 20.95 -13.77
N TRP A 479 33.16 21.09 -12.49
CA TRP A 479 34.33 20.49 -11.87
C TRP A 479 34.10 19.05 -11.40
N SER A 480 32.83 18.71 -11.11
CA SER A 480 32.45 17.43 -10.49
C SER A 480 32.80 16.23 -11.37
N THR A 481 32.64 16.32 -12.68
CA THR A 481 32.94 15.23 -13.62
C THR A 481 34.44 14.84 -13.59
N GLY A 482 35.32 15.83 -13.54
CA GLY A 482 36.77 15.60 -13.47
C GLY A 482 37.20 14.94 -12.17
N GLU A 483 36.69 15.40 -11.04
CA GLU A 483 36.98 14.86 -9.71
C GLU A 483 36.37 13.44 -9.55
N ALA A 484 35.13 13.20 -9.97
CA ALA A 484 34.48 11.90 -9.88
C ALA A 484 35.25 10.79 -10.62
N LYS A 485 35.92 11.12 -11.74
CA LYS A 485 36.73 10.16 -12.51
C LYS A 485 38.02 9.73 -11.80
N GLN A 486 38.48 10.47 -10.79
CA GLN A 486 39.67 10.14 -10.01
C GLN A 486 39.35 9.29 -8.78
N ALA A 487 38.05 9.20 -8.38
CA ALA A 487 37.67 8.42 -7.22
C ALA A 487 37.66 6.90 -7.52
N ASP A 488 37.89 6.08 -6.50
CA ASP A 488 37.88 4.62 -6.63
C ASP A 488 36.47 4.10 -7.00
N VAL A 489 35.39 4.86 -6.63
CA VAL A 489 34.03 4.63 -7.04
C VAL A 489 33.26 5.95 -7.18
N CYS A 490 32.41 6.06 -8.20
CA CYS A 490 31.43 7.12 -8.32
C CYS A 490 30.03 6.56 -8.08
N ILE A 491 29.27 7.17 -7.17
CA ILE A 491 27.86 6.84 -6.89
C ILE A 491 27.01 8.00 -7.41
N ALA A 492 26.25 7.74 -8.47
CA ALA A 492 25.36 8.72 -9.09
C ALA A 492 23.93 8.51 -8.62
N VAL A 493 23.38 9.43 -7.82
CA VAL A 493 21.99 9.39 -7.34
C VAL A 493 21.12 10.29 -8.21
N MET A 494 20.38 9.68 -9.10
CA MET A 494 19.60 10.32 -10.15
C MET A 494 18.14 9.88 -10.06
N GLY A 495 17.30 10.40 -10.92
CA GLY A 495 15.89 10.00 -10.98
C GLY A 495 14.96 11.18 -11.10
N ILE A 496 13.70 10.91 -10.75
CA ILE A 496 12.62 11.88 -10.72
C ILE A 496 12.10 12.02 -9.27
N SER A 497 11.24 13.01 -9.05
CA SER A 497 10.55 13.24 -7.78
C SER A 497 9.05 13.43 -8.02
N ALA A 498 8.27 13.54 -6.95
CA ALA A 498 6.85 13.85 -6.98
C ALA A 498 6.52 15.21 -7.67
N LEU A 499 7.52 16.06 -7.92
CA LEU A 499 7.34 17.26 -8.75
C LEU A 499 7.05 16.94 -10.23
N LEU A 500 7.51 15.77 -10.72
CA LEU A 500 7.40 15.37 -12.12
C LEU A 500 6.31 14.34 -12.38
N GLU A 501 5.83 13.65 -11.34
CA GLU A 501 4.76 12.65 -11.43
C GLU A 501 3.90 12.66 -10.18
N GLY A 502 2.59 12.58 -10.32
CA GLY A 502 1.66 12.61 -9.20
C GLY A 502 0.24 12.91 -9.63
N GLU A 503 -0.55 13.41 -8.70
CA GLU A 503 -1.91 13.86 -8.93
C GLU A 503 -1.95 15.24 -9.59
N GLU A 504 -3.01 15.52 -10.36
CA GLU A 504 -3.29 16.85 -10.92
C GLU A 504 -3.22 17.91 -9.80
N GLY A 505 -2.43 18.96 -10.01
CA GLY A 505 -2.24 20.07 -9.07
C GLY A 505 -1.14 19.84 -8.02
N GLU A 506 -0.60 18.63 -7.87
CA GLU A 506 0.51 18.35 -6.94
C GLU A 506 1.87 18.23 -7.66
N ALA A 507 1.92 17.62 -8.85
CA ALA A 507 3.14 17.46 -9.64
C ALA A 507 3.49 18.77 -10.38
N LEU A 508 4.04 19.75 -9.69
CA LEU A 508 4.21 21.13 -10.14
C LEU A 508 5.11 21.32 -11.37
N ALA A 509 5.99 20.37 -11.65
CA ALA A 509 6.89 20.40 -12.80
C ALA A 509 6.45 19.45 -13.94
N SER A 510 5.33 18.75 -13.79
CA SER A 510 4.75 17.95 -14.86
C SER A 510 4.11 18.83 -15.93
N SER A 511 4.40 18.55 -17.22
CA SER A 511 3.74 19.21 -18.37
C SER A 511 2.39 18.59 -18.72
N GLU A 512 2.04 17.43 -18.13
CA GLU A 512 0.87 16.60 -18.43
C GLU A 512 -0.04 16.46 -17.19
N LYS A 513 -0.15 17.53 -16.38
CA LYS A 513 -0.99 17.61 -15.17
C LYS A 513 -0.78 16.48 -14.15
N GLY A 514 0.42 15.97 -14.06
CA GLY A 514 0.79 14.89 -13.13
C GLY A 514 1.27 13.64 -13.84
N ASP A 515 0.79 13.37 -15.06
CA ASP A 515 1.26 12.27 -15.88
C ASP A 515 2.63 12.57 -16.52
N LYS A 516 3.24 11.55 -17.11
CA LYS A 516 4.52 11.65 -17.81
C LYS A 516 4.33 11.56 -19.32
N LYS A 517 4.93 12.50 -20.04
CA LYS A 517 4.99 12.46 -21.50
C LYS A 517 5.94 11.39 -22.03
N ASP A 518 7.07 11.17 -21.33
CA ASP A 518 8.13 10.20 -21.66
C ASP A 518 8.50 9.42 -20.40
N LEU A 519 9.06 8.23 -20.59
CA LEU A 519 9.56 7.38 -19.52
C LEU A 519 11.04 7.59 -19.20
N LYS A 520 11.74 8.46 -19.95
CA LYS A 520 13.18 8.69 -19.80
C LYS A 520 13.51 9.51 -18.56
N LEU A 521 14.73 9.35 -18.08
CA LEU A 521 15.33 10.36 -17.21
C LEU A 521 15.36 11.72 -17.93
N PRO A 522 15.33 12.83 -17.18
CA PRO A 522 15.63 14.15 -17.73
C PRO A 522 16.92 14.14 -18.55
N LYS A 523 16.89 14.78 -19.72
CA LYS A 523 18.00 14.73 -20.69
C LYS A 523 19.35 15.18 -20.07
N ASN A 524 19.34 16.21 -19.25
CA ASN A 524 20.52 16.72 -18.56
C ASN A 524 21.15 15.67 -17.64
N GLN A 525 20.35 14.83 -16.96
CA GLN A 525 20.87 13.73 -16.14
C GLN A 525 21.51 12.64 -17.03
N ILE A 526 20.88 12.27 -18.14
CA ILE A 526 21.43 11.31 -19.11
C ILE A 526 22.78 11.80 -19.63
N ASP A 527 22.85 13.06 -20.06
CA ASP A 527 24.08 13.64 -20.61
C ASP A 527 25.18 13.73 -19.56
N TYR A 528 24.82 14.00 -18.31
CA TYR A 528 25.77 14.02 -17.20
C TYR A 528 26.34 12.63 -16.88
N ILE A 529 25.53 11.59 -16.86
CA ILE A 529 25.98 10.20 -16.70
C ILE A 529 26.93 9.80 -17.83
N LYS A 530 26.63 10.16 -19.08
CA LYS A 530 27.53 9.95 -20.22
C LYS A 530 28.88 10.64 -20.03
N LYS A 531 28.89 11.89 -19.51
CA LYS A 531 30.13 12.60 -19.16
C LYS A 531 30.93 11.92 -18.05
N LEU A 532 30.28 11.45 -17.00
CA LEU A 532 30.91 10.74 -15.87
C LEU A 532 31.66 9.49 -16.35
N LYS A 533 31.07 8.72 -17.27
CA LYS A 533 31.67 7.47 -17.75
C LYS A 533 32.68 7.66 -18.90
N LYS A 534 32.63 8.78 -19.62
CA LYS A 534 33.55 9.06 -20.72
C LYS A 534 35.01 9.06 -20.22
N ASP A 535 35.85 8.19 -20.79
CA ASP A 535 37.25 8.02 -20.47
C ASP A 535 37.56 7.61 -19.01
N SER A 536 36.53 7.13 -18.27
CA SER A 536 36.64 6.61 -16.92
C SER A 536 36.56 5.07 -16.91
N LYS A 537 37.53 4.43 -16.25
CA LYS A 537 37.55 2.98 -16.00
C LYS A 537 36.98 2.62 -14.62
N ASN A 538 36.81 3.63 -13.74
CA ASN A 538 36.35 3.42 -12.39
C ASN A 538 34.87 3.03 -12.36
N PRO A 539 34.44 2.22 -11.38
CA PRO A 539 33.04 1.83 -11.23
C PRO A 539 32.11 3.04 -11.11
N LEU A 540 31.03 3.01 -11.87
CA LEU A 540 29.91 3.95 -11.78
C LEU A 540 28.67 3.20 -11.33
N VAL A 541 28.23 3.46 -10.10
CA VAL A 541 27.01 2.92 -9.50
C VAL A 541 25.88 3.94 -9.68
N LEU A 542 24.79 3.54 -10.29
CA LEU A 542 23.61 4.38 -10.47
C LEU A 542 22.53 3.98 -9.47
N VAL A 543 22.11 4.93 -8.64
CA VAL A 543 20.97 4.82 -7.74
C VAL A 543 19.85 5.66 -8.30
N LEU A 544 18.73 5.03 -8.64
CA LEU A 544 17.57 5.66 -9.27
C LEU A 544 16.41 5.82 -8.29
N THR A 545 15.93 7.05 -8.10
CA THR A 545 14.69 7.36 -7.39
C THR A 545 13.56 7.62 -8.38
N GLY A 546 12.34 7.23 -8.03
CA GLY A 546 11.13 7.45 -8.82
C GLY A 546 10.02 6.48 -8.44
N GLY A 547 8.77 6.88 -8.61
CA GLY A 547 7.60 6.05 -8.30
C GLY A 547 7.07 5.23 -9.49
N SER A 548 7.71 5.31 -10.64
CA SER A 548 7.25 4.70 -11.88
C SER A 548 8.42 4.25 -12.75
N PRO A 549 8.20 3.43 -13.80
CA PRO A 549 9.25 2.98 -14.70
C PRO A 549 10.05 4.12 -15.32
N ILE A 550 11.37 3.98 -15.28
CA ILE A 550 12.34 4.90 -15.89
C ILE A 550 13.09 4.16 -16.98
N ALA A 551 12.94 4.62 -18.23
CA ALA A 551 13.60 4.04 -19.39
C ALA A 551 15.03 4.64 -19.54
N ILE A 552 16.04 3.79 -19.42
CA ILE A 552 17.46 4.18 -19.49
C ILE A 552 18.27 3.38 -20.53
N PRO A 553 17.72 3.03 -21.71
CA PRO A 553 18.45 2.19 -22.66
C PRO A 553 19.77 2.84 -23.12
N GLU A 554 19.85 4.18 -23.16
CA GLU A 554 21.02 4.92 -23.63
C GLU A 554 22.22 4.87 -22.67
N ILE A 555 21.98 4.59 -21.39
CA ILE A 555 23.03 4.59 -20.34
C ILE A 555 23.16 3.25 -19.64
N HIS A 556 22.22 2.31 -19.90
CA HIS A 556 22.21 0.99 -19.24
C HIS A 556 23.58 0.29 -19.32
N ASP A 557 24.20 0.26 -20.52
CA ASP A 557 25.47 -0.44 -20.72
C ASP A 557 26.69 0.35 -20.23
N LEU A 558 26.54 1.65 -20.01
CA LEU A 558 27.62 2.53 -19.53
C LEU A 558 27.90 2.38 -18.04
N VAL A 559 26.88 2.12 -17.23
CA VAL A 559 27.01 2.02 -15.76
C VAL A 559 27.31 0.58 -15.35
N ASP A 560 27.98 0.42 -14.23
CA ASP A 560 28.46 -0.90 -13.77
C ASP A 560 27.45 -1.58 -12.83
N ALA A 561 26.68 -0.80 -12.04
CA ALA A 561 25.60 -1.30 -11.22
C ALA A 561 24.43 -0.32 -11.20
N ILE A 562 23.19 -0.84 -11.03
CA ILE A 562 21.97 -0.06 -10.98
C ILE A 562 21.08 -0.56 -9.86
N LEU A 563 20.77 0.34 -8.91
CA LEU A 563 19.74 0.14 -7.89
C LEU A 563 18.54 1.03 -8.21
N PHE A 564 17.33 0.49 -8.16
CA PHE A 564 16.08 1.25 -8.21
C PHE A 564 15.48 1.26 -6.81
N VAL A 565 15.33 2.45 -6.20
CA VAL A 565 15.05 2.58 -4.77
C VAL A 565 13.68 3.20 -4.47
N TRP A 566 12.87 3.47 -5.49
CA TRP A 566 11.54 4.07 -5.42
C TRP A 566 11.56 5.47 -4.79
N TYR A 567 10.53 5.82 -4.00
CA TYR A 567 10.52 6.86 -2.98
C TYR A 567 10.60 6.13 -1.63
N PRO A 568 11.79 6.03 -1.03
CA PRO A 568 12.08 4.97 -0.06
C PRO A 568 11.71 5.31 1.40
N GLY A 569 10.94 6.41 1.63
CA GLY A 569 10.52 6.80 2.96
C GLY A 569 11.63 7.44 3.81
N GLU A 570 11.28 7.77 5.06
CA GLU A 570 12.14 8.55 5.97
C GLU A 570 13.48 7.89 6.28
N GLU A 571 13.53 6.55 6.31
CA GLU A 571 14.73 5.74 6.55
C GLU A 571 15.43 5.30 5.23
N GLY A 572 15.00 5.87 4.11
CA GLY A 572 15.44 5.46 2.77
C GLY A 572 16.95 5.52 2.58
N GLY A 573 17.59 6.57 3.06
CA GLY A 573 19.06 6.71 2.95
C GLY A 573 19.81 5.61 3.69
N ASN A 574 19.36 5.27 4.90
CA ASN A 574 19.92 4.17 5.66
C ASN A 574 19.75 2.83 4.94
N ALA A 575 18.56 2.56 4.41
CA ALA A 575 18.25 1.33 3.68
C ALA A 575 19.10 1.20 2.40
N VAL A 576 19.23 2.28 1.63
CA VAL A 576 20.07 2.32 0.42
C VAL A 576 21.53 2.04 0.77
N ALA A 577 22.05 2.64 1.85
CA ALA A 577 23.41 2.39 2.30
C ALA A 577 23.61 0.95 2.80
N ASP A 578 22.64 0.37 3.52
CA ASP A 578 22.68 -1.04 3.94
C ASP A 578 22.86 -1.98 2.74
N VAL A 579 22.14 -1.69 1.65
CA VAL A 579 22.25 -2.47 0.40
C VAL A 579 23.57 -2.17 -0.30
N LEU A 580 23.95 -0.90 -0.51
CA LEU A 580 25.19 -0.53 -1.21
C LEU A 580 26.43 -1.19 -0.60
N PHE A 581 26.49 -1.27 0.73
CA PHE A 581 27.65 -1.83 1.47
C PHE A 581 27.46 -3.29 1.91
N GLY A 582 26.33 -3.92 1.54
CA GLY A 582 26.11 -5.35 1.72
C GLY A 582 25.79 -5.78 3.15
N ASP A 583 25.29 -4.88 4.00
CA ASP A 583 24.71 -5.24 5.29
C ASP A 583 23.41 -6.02 5.09
N VAL A 584 22.71 -5.71 4.00
CA VAL A 584 21.52 -6.44 3.50
C VAL A 584 21.72 -6.72 2.02
N ALA A 585 21.43 -7.95 1.59
CA ALA A 585 21.38 -8.28 0.16
C ALA A 585 20.07 -7.77 -0.45
N PRO A 586 20.09 -7.15 -1.65
CA PRO A 586 18.88 -6.71 -2.31
C PRO A 586 17.98 -7.90 -2.63
N SER A 587 16.67 -7.75 -2.41
CA SER A 587 15.67 -8.79 -2.61
C SER A 587 14.35 -8.28 -3.17
N GLY A 588 14.25 -6.97 -3.45
CA GLY A 588 13.10 -6.36 -4.10
C GLY A 588 12.92 -6.86 -5.53
N LYS A 589 11.67 -6.92 -5.97
CA LYS A 589 11.28 -7.30 -7.34
C LYS A 589 10.43 -6.20 -7.97
N LEU A 590 10.55 -6.00 -9.27
CA LEU A 590 9.76 -4.99 -9.97
C LEU A 590 8.27 -5.37 -9.97
N PRO A 591 7.37 -4.55 -9.39
CA PRO A 591 5.93 -4.80 -9.43
C PRO A 591 5.29 -4.30 -10.73
N ILE A 592 6.08 -3.78 -11.65
CA ILE A 592 5.66 -3.26 -12.94
C ILE A 592 6.73 -3.48 -13.99
N THR A 593 6.31 -3.75 -15.23
CA THR A 593 7.19 -3.84 -16.41
C THR A 593 7.79 -2.47 -16.75
N PHE A 594 9.08 -2.42 -17.03
CA PHE A 594 9.79 -1.22 -17.51
C PHE A 594 9.96 -1.29 -19.03
N PRO A 595 9.18 -0.58 -19.83
CA PRO A 595 9.37 -0.49 -21.29
C PRO A 595 10.70 0.20 -21.63
N LYS A 596 11.22 -0.07 -22.83
CA LYS A 596 12.40 0.63 -23.37
C LYS A 596 12.07 2.08 -23.76
N SER A 597 10.80 2.34 -24.11
CA SER A 597 10.30 3.67 -24.46
C SER A 597 8.76 3.68 -24.53
N VAL A 598 8.14 4.85 -24.54
CA VAL A 598 6.71 5.05 -24.77
C VAL A 598 6.22 4.41 -26.07
N SER A 599 7.07 4.33 -27.10
CA SER A 599 6.70 3.72 -28.42
C SER A 599 6.39 2.21 -28.33
N GLN A 600 6.69 1.56 -27.21
CA GLN A 600 6.29 0.18 -26.98
C GLN A 600 4.85 0.05 -26.47
N LEU A 601 4.25 1.13 -25.96
CA LEU A 601 2.94 1.16 -25.35
C LEU A 601 1.84 1.47 -26.38
N PRO A 602 0.62 0.96 -26.16
CA PRO A 602 -0.58 1.41 -26.89
C PRO A 602 -0.93 2.89 -26.58
N PRO A 603 -1.90 3.49 -27.32
CA PRO A 603 -2.43 4.80 -26.97
C PRO A 603 -2.88 4.87 -25.51
N TYR A 604 -2.64 5.99 -24.83
CA TYR A 604 -2.84 6.08 -23.38
C TYR A 604 -4.32 5.94 -22.98
N GLU A 605 -5.21 6.48 -23.78
CA GLU A 605 -6.67 6.45 -23.58
C GLU A 605 -7.31 5.09 -23.89
N ASP A 606 -6.58 4.18 -24.55
CA ASP A 606 -7.06 2.83 -24.81
C ASP A 606 -6.91 1.97 -23.56
N TYR A 607 -8.02 1.59 -22.95
CA TYR A 607 -8.08 0.80 -21.71
C TYR A 607 -8.08 -0.72 -21.93
N ASN A 608 -8.06 -1.19 -23.18
CA ASN A 608 -7.86 -2.60 -23.46
C ASN A 608 -6.44 -3.02 -23.07
N MET A 609 -6.31 -4.21 -22.51
CA MET A 609 -5.04 -4.71 -21.98
C MET A 609 -4.08 -5.25 -23.03
N LYS A 610 -4.51 -5.41 -24.27
CA LYS A 610 -3.67 -5.89 -25.38
C LYS A 610 -2.42 -5.03 -25.53
N GLY A 611 -1.24 -5.67 -25.46
CA GLY A 611 0.06 -5.00 -25.59
C GLY A 611 0.54 -4.28 -24.34
N ARG A 612 -0.14 -4.44 -23.20
CA ARG A 612 0.20 -3.83 -21.91
C ARG A 612 0.65 -4.87 -20.91
N THR A 613 1.39 -4.44 -19.90
CA THR A 613 1.87 -5.24 -18.77
C THR A 613 2.60 -6.52 -19.19
N TYR A 614 3.18 -7.25 -18.27
CA TYR A 614 3.83 -8.54 -18.57
C TYR A 614 2.84 -9.59 -19.10
N LYS A 615 1.53 -9.41 -18.83
CA LYS A 615 0.48 -10.35 -19.24
C LYS A 615 0.27 -10.36 -20.76
N TYR A 616 0.38 -9.18 -21.41
CA TYR A 616 -0.01 -9.03 -22.81
C TYR A 616 1.03 -8.32 -23.70
N MET A 617 2.13 -7.82 -23.13
CA MET A 617 3.20 -7.18 -23.91
C MET A 617 4.07 -8.22 -24.61
N SER A 618 4.00 -8.29 -25.94
CA SER A 618 4.86 -9.15 -26.76
C SER A 618 6.23 -8.55 -27.07
N LYS A 619 6.38 -7.21 -26.94
CA LYS A 619 7.65 -6.53 -27.16
C LYS A 619 8.56 -6.70 -25.95
N GLU A 620 9.85 -6.97 -26.20
CA GLU A 620 10.83 -7.14 -25.12
C GLU A 620 11.03 -5.83 -24.33
N PRO A 621 10.75 -5.82 -23.01
CA PRO A 621 10.92 -4.64 -22.17
C PRO A 621 12.41 -4.38 -21.84
N LEU A 622 12.70 -3.23 -21.23
CA LEU A 622 14.00 -2.96 -20.61
C LEU A 622 14.21 -3.91 -19.41
N TYR A 623 13.23 -3.92 -18.49
CA TYR A 623 13.18 -4.86 -17.36
C TYR A 623 11.77 -5.45 -17.24
N PRO A 624 11.62 -6.76 -17.12
CA PRO A 624 10.30 -7.39 -16.97
C PRO A 624 9.76 -7.27 -15.54
N PHE A 625 8.46 -7.42 -15.40
CA PHE A 625 7.78 -7.63 -14.11
C PHE A 625 8.45 -8.76 -13.29
N GLY A 626 8.44 -8.67 -11.97
CA GLY A 626 8.99 -9.68 -11.07
C GLY A 626 10.52 -9.78 -11.07
N PHE A 627 11.23 -8.99 -11.90
CA PHE A 627 12.69 -9.02 -12.00
C PHE A 627 13.37 -8.26 -10.84
N GLY A 628 14.47 -8.82 -10.37
CA GLY A 628 15.40 -8.22 -9.40
C GLY A 628 16.51 -9.21 -9.08
N LEU A 629 17.77 -8.76 -9.10
CA LEU A 629 18.95 -9.53 -8.77
C LEU A 629 19.25 -9.48 -7.27
N SER A 630 20.17 -10.34 -6.81
CA SER A 630 20.68 -10.34 -5.45
C SER A 630 22.21 -10.38 -5.43
N TYR A 631 22.82 -10.34 -4.24
CA TYR A 631 24.27 -10.55 -4.04
C TYR A 631 24.65 -12.02 -3.90
N THR A 632 23.71 -12.92 -4.16
CA THR A 632 23.88 -14.36 -4.17
C THR A 632 23.15 -14.96 -5.37
N GLU A 633 23.47 -16.20 -5.70
CA GLU A 633 22.81 -16.94 -6.77
C GLU A 633 21.86 -17.96 -6.16
N PHE A 634 20.64 -18.00 -6.67
CA PHE A 634 19.63 -19.00 -6.30
C PHE A 634 19.49 -20.03 -7.42
N GLN A 635 19.29 -21.28 -7.06
CA GLN A 635 19.00 -22.36 -7.99
C GLN A 635 17.70 -23.04 -7.62
N TYR A 636 16.86 -23.24 -8.63
CA TYR A 636 15.59 -23.96 -8.53
C TYR A 636 15.72 -25.37 -9.11
N SER A 637 15.16 -26.38 -8.42
CA SER A 637 15.21 -27.77 -8.85
C SER A 637 14.02 -28.58 -8.32
N ASP A 638 13.91 -29.84 -8.78
CA ASP A 638 12.99 -30.86 -8.26
C ASP A 638 11.52 -30.40 -8.19
N LEU A 639 11.03 -29.71 -9.23
CA LEU A 639 9.64 -29.32 -9.31
C LEU A 639 8.74 -30.55 -9.45
N THR A 640 7.88 -30.77 -8.48
CA THR A 640 6.87 -31.83 -8.49
C THR A 640 5.47 -31.27 -8.31
N ILE A 641 4.49 -31.96 -8.86
CA ILE A 641 3.06 -31.63 -8.72
C ILE A 641 2.36 -32.97 -8.53
N ASP A 642 1.63 -33.10 -7.42
CA ASP A 642 0.84 -34.31 -7.13
C ASP A 642 -0.62 -34.17 -7.63
N ASN A 643 -1.39 -35.25 -7.43
CA ASN A 643 -2.80 -35.30 -7.87
C ASN A 643 -3.71 -34.33 -7.10
N ASN A 644 -3.28 -33.82 -5.96
CA ASN A 644 -4.00 -32.85 -5.14
C ASN A 644 -3.58 -31.41 -5.46
N LEU A 645 -2.84 -31.20 -6.57
CA LEU A 645 -2.28 -29.93 -6.97
C LEU A 645 -1.35 -29.31 -5.91
N THR A 646 -0.70 -30.14 -5.08
CA THR A 646 0.40 -29.70 -4.21
C THR A 646 1.64 -29.58 -5.08
N VAL A 647 2.13 -28.37 -5.23
CA VAL A 647 3.34 -28.06 -6.00
C VAL A 647 4.50 -27.89 -5.05
N THR A 648 5.58 -28.68 -5.23
CA THR A 648 6.79 -28.53 -4.44
C THR A 648 7.99 -28.25 -5.34
N VAL A 649 8.88 -27.39 -4.87
CA VAL A 649 10.14 -27.02 -5.54
C VAL A 649 11.24 -26.90 -4.50
N LYS A 650 12.46 -27.27 -4.85
CA LYS A 650 13.63 -26.96 -4.04
C LYS A 650 14.26 -25.66 -4.53
N ILE A 651 14.63 -24.82 -3.56
CA ILE A 651 15.45 -23.63 -3.80
C ILE A 651 16.72 -23.70 -2.96
N SER A 652 17.86 -23.41 -3.55
CA SER A 652 19.15 -23.39 -2.87
C SER A 652 19.88 -22.08 -3.11
N ASN A 653 20.56 -21.58 -2.06
CA ASN A 653 21.45 -20.43 -2.12
C ASN A 653 22.86 -20.94 -2.47
N GLN A 654 23.30 -20.73 -3.70
CA GLN A 654 24.61 -21.21 -4.22
C GLN A 654 25.77 -20.27 -3.90
N GLY A 655 25.48 -19.08 -3.39
CA GLY A 655 26.50 -18.07 -3.12
C GLY A 655 27.00 -18.06 -1.67
N THR A 656 27.70 -16.98 -1.32
CA THR A 656 28.38 -16.81 -0.02
C THR A 656 27.67 -15.82 0.91
N LYS A 657 26.54 -15.22 0.48
CA LYS A 657 25.79 -14.24 1.24
C LYS A 657 24.42 -14.80 1.61
N MET A 658 23.98 -14.55 2.83
CA MET A 658 22.60 -14.74 3.22
C MET A 658 21.72 -13.75 2.45
N SER A 659 20.61 -14.22 1.91
CA SER A 659 19.64 -13.36 1.23
C SER A 659 18.23 -13.90 1.36
N GLU A 660 17.25 -13.03 1.11
CA GLU A 660 15.87 -13.43 0.88
C GLU A 660 15.63 -13.54 -0.64
N GLU A 661 14.78 -14.51 -1.02
CA GLU A 661 14.31 -14.66 -2.40
C GLU A 661 12.79 -14.63 -2.44
N VAL A 662 12.25 -14.02 -3.49
CA VAL A 662 10.82 -14.06 -3.82
C VAL A 662 10.57 -15.15 -4.85
N ILE A 663 10.05 -16.27 -4.39
CA ILE A 663 9.68 -17.40 -5.22
C ILE A 663 8.32 -17.13 -5.83
N GLN A 664 8.25 -16.99 -7.15
CA GLN A 664 7.07 -16.60 -7.93
C GLN A 664 6.56 -17.82 -8.72
N LEU A 665 5.24 -18.07 -8.63
CA LEU A 665 4.56 -19.11 -9.39
C LEU A 665 3.72 -18.47 -10.49
N TYR A 666 4.02 -18.81 -11.73
CA TYR A 666 3.28 -18.36 -12.90
C TYR A 666 2.61 -19.53 -13.62
N ILE A 667 1.48 -19.26 -14.26
CA ILE A 667 0.76 -20.20 -15.11
C ILE A 667 0.63 -19.63 -16.52
N SER A 668 0.84 -20.47 -17.53
CA SER A 668 0.47 -20.21 -18.92
C SER A 668 -0.62 -21.21 -19.33
N SER A 669 -1.73 -20.70 -19.88
CA SER A 669 -2.84 -21.50 -20.36
C SER A 669 -2.55 -22.13 -21.74
N PRO A 670 -3.35 -23.07 -22.23
CA PRO A 670 -3.24 -23.59 -23.60
C PRO A 670 -3.40 -22.54 -24.70
N LEU A 671 -4.03 -21.38 -24.39
CA LEU A 671 -4.27 -20.28 -25.32
C LEU A 671 -3.45 -19.03 -25.00
N ALA A 672 -2.37 -19.20 -24.23
CA ALA A 672 -1.49 -18.12 -23.83
C ALA A 672 -0.96 -17.31 -25.02
N GLY A 673 -1.00 -15.97 -24.91
CA GLY A 673 -0.57 -15.05 -25.95
C GLY A 673 -1.52 -14.89 -27.13
N THR A 674 -2.65 -15.60 -27.16
CA THR A 674 -3.69 -15.47 -28.19
C THR A 674 -5.00 -14.94 -27.61
N LYS A 675 -5.60 -15.69 -26.70
CA LYS A 675 -6.83 -15.32 -25.98
C LYS A 675 -6.58 -15.04 -24.49
N ASP A 676 -5.56 -15.66 -23.93
CA ASP A 676 -5.22 -15.59 -22.51
C ASP A 676 -3.87 -14.90 -22.33
N PRO A 677 -3.53 -14.46 -21.10
CA PRO A 677 -2.23 -13.86 -20.78
C PRO A 677 -1.06 -14.75 -21.18
N LEU A 678 0.07 -14.16 -21.56
CA LEU A 678 1.33 -14.87 -21.79
C LEU A 678 1.76 -15.66 -20.55
N TYR A 679 1.69 -15.00 -19.41
CA TYR A 679 1.93 -15.50 -18.07
C TYR A 679 0.94 -14.88 -17.11
N ASP A 680 0.58 -15.59 -16.06
CA ASP A 680 -0.33 -15.12 -15.03
C ASP A 680 0.25 -15.47 -13.65
N LEU A 681 0.62 -14.46 -12.85
CA LEU A 681 1.11 -14.67 -11.48
C LEU A 681 -0.04 -15.20 -10.62
N LYS A 682 0.16 -16.37 -10.01
CA LYS A 682 -0.89 -17.03 -9.22
C LYS A 682 -0.50 -17.24 -7.75
N SER A 683 0.79 -17.19 -7.46
CA SER A 683 1.27 -17.26 -6.07
C SER A 683 2.70 -16.73 -5.96
N PHE A 684 3.08 -16.31 -4.77
CA PHE A 684 4.46 -15.99 -4.43
C PHE A 684 4.72 -16.32 -2.95
N LYS A 685 6.01 -16.54 -2.62
CA LYS A 685 6.49 -16.69 -1.25
C LYS A 685 7.84 -16.03 -1.11
N ARG A 686 8.09 -15.40 0.02
CA ARG A 686 9.39 -14.84 0.37
C ARG A 686 10.08 -15.76 1.38
N GLU A 687 11.33 -16.16 1.07
CA GLU A 687 12.11 -17.08 1.90
C GLU A 687 13.52 -16.60 2.12
N LYS A 688 13.99 -16.69 3.35
CA LYS A 688 15.36 -16.37 3.75
C LYS A 688 16.23 -17.62 3.73
N LEU A 689 17.36 -17.58 3.00
CA LEU A 689 18.29 -18.69 2.88
C LEU A 689 19.71 -18.28 3.27
N GLN A 690 20.33 -19.11 4.12
CA GLN A 690 21.76 -19.00 4.44
C GLN A 690 22.63 -19.47 3.25
N PRO A 691 23.90 -19.09 3.19
CA PRO A 691 24.84 -19.65 2.22
C PRO A 691 24.85 -21.18 2.23
N GLY A 692 24.66 -21.80 1.06
CA GLY A 692 24.60 -23.26 0.90
C GLY A 692 23.30 -23.92 1.40
N GLU A 693 22.35 -23.17 1.96
CA GLU A 693 21.07 -23.72 2.43
C GLU A 693 20.16 -24.08 1.25
N THR A 694 19.48 -25.21 1.40
CA THR A 694 18.42 -25.66 0.48
C THR A 694 17.12 -25.81 1.27
N LYS A 695 16.04 -25.21 0.76
CA LYS A 695 14.69 -25.36 1.29
C LYS A 695 13.75 -25.97 0.27
N THR A 696 12.76 -26.73 0.76
CA THR A 696 11.62 -27.18 -0.05
C THR A 696 10.46 -26.22 0.18
N ILE A 697 9.97 -25.63 -0.89
CA ILE A 697 8.84 -24.71 -0.90
C ILE A 697 7.62 -25.45 -1.44
N THR A 698 6.50 -25.29 -0.75
CA THR A 698 5.23 -25.93 -1.13
C THR A 698 4.19 -24.87 -1.41
N PHE A 699 3.49 -25.01 -2.54
CA PHE A 699 2.28 -24.26 -2.87
C PHE A 699 1.12 -25.24 -2.93
N GLN A 700 0.07 -24.99 -2.17
CA GLN A 700 -1.20 -25.71 -2.30
C GLN A 700 -2.07 -24.94 -3.29
N LEU A 701 -2.34 -25.51 -4.43
CA LEU A 701 -3.17 -24.88 -5.45
C LEU A 701 -4.60 -25.42 -5.39
N ASP A 702 -5.56 -24.56 -5.70
CA ASP A 702 -6.93 -24.91 -6.00
C ASP A 702 -7.11 -25.06 -7.51
N GLN A 703 -8.06 -25.89 -7.97
CA GLN A 703 -8.31 -26.09 -9.40
C GLN A 703 -8.72 -24.78 -10.10
N ASN A 704 -9.38 -23.87 -9.39
CA ASN A 704 -9.79 -22.55 -9.90
C ASN A 704 -8.61 -21.67 -10.33
N ILE A 705 -7.39 -21.98 -9.89
CA ILE A 705 -6.18 -21.21 -10.28
C ILE A 705 -5.94 -21.28 -11.79
N PHE A 706 -6.47 -22.31 -12.47
CA PHE A 706 -6.38 -22.50 -13.92
C PHE A 706 -7.51 -21.79 -14.69
N ASN A 707 -8.50 -21.23 -13.99
CA ASN A 707 -9.56 -20.48 -14.63
C ASN A 707 -8.99 -19.28 -15.38
N GLN A 708 -9.57 -19.04 -16.54
CA GLN A 708 -9.32 -17.89 -17.41
C GLN A 708 -10.64 -17.14 -17.60
N PHE A 709 -10.62 -15.94 -18.16
CA PHE A 709 -11.84 -15.22 -18.49
C PHE A 709 -12.18 -15.32 -19.98
N ASP A 710 -13.44 -15.48 -20.30
CA ASP A 710 -13.95 -15.39 -21.65
C ASP A 710 -14.29 -13.93 -22.04
N GLU A 711 -14.76 -13.72 -23.26
CA GLU A 711 -15.08 -12.37 -23.76
C GLU A 711 -16.30 -11.73 -23.02
N GLU A 712 -17.14 -12.54 -22.38
CA GLU A 712 -18.25 -12.10 -21.55
C GLU A 712 -17.84 -11.82 -20.08
N GLY A 713 -16.54 -12.01 -19.77
CA GLY A 713 -16.01 -11.79 -18.43
C GLY A 713 -16.33 -12.89 -17.41
N LYS A 714 -16.70 -14.08 -17.90
CA LYS A 714 -16.98 -15.24 -17.05
C LYS A 714 -15.71 -16.07 -16.87
N GLU A 715 -15.52 -16.59 -15.67
CA GLU A 715 -14.47 -17.57 -15.40
C GLU A 715 -14.76 -18.88 -16.09
N VAL A 716 -13.81 -19.37 -16.88
CA VAL A 716 -13.89 -20.62 -17.63
C VAL A 716 -12.64 -21.45 -17.44
N LEU A 717 -12.82 -22.73 -17.13
CA LEU A 717 -11.73 -23.69 -17.17
C LEU A 717 -11.62 -24.23 -18.60
N ARG A 718 -10.43 -24.09 -19.21
CA ARG A 718 -10.15 -24.59 -20.55
C ARG A 718 -9.49 -25.97 -20.46
N ASP A 719 -9.93 -26.90 -21.28
CA ASP A 719 -9.23 -28.18 -21.41
C ASP A 719 -7.88 -28.01 -22.12
N GLY A 720 -6.86 -28.70 -21.63
CA GLY A 720 -5.55 -28.72 -22.30
C GLY A 720 -4.36 -28.69 -21.35
N ASN A 721 -3.19 -28.49 -21.94
CA ASN A 721 -1.93 -28.47 -21.21
C ASN A 721 -1.64 -27.04 -20.69
N TYR A 722 -1.61 -26.90 -19.38
CA TYR A 722 -1.12 -25.71 -18.69
C TYR A 722 0.35 -25.90 -18.33
N THR A 723 1.12 -24.82 -18.38
CA THR A 723 2.50 -24.84 -17.89
C THR A 723 2.61 -24.03 -16.62
N ILE A 724 3.07 -24.68 -15.54
CA ILE A 724 3.42 -24.02 -14.28
C ILE A 724 4.91 -23.72 -14.31
N TYR A 725 5.26 -22.47 -13.98
CA TYR A 725 6.64 -22.01 -13.85
C TYR A 725 6.90 -21.56 -12.41
N ILE A 726 8.06 -21.90 -11.86
CA ILE A 726 8.51 -21.39 -10.57
C ILE A 726 9.93 -20.85 -10.69
N GLY A 727 10.13 -19.61 -10.25
CA GLY A 727 11.43 -18.94 -10.29
C GLY A 727 11.45 -17.64 -9.53
N GLY A 728 12.57 -16.93 -9.53
CA GLY A 728 12.77 -15.64 -8.86
C GLY A 728 12.42 -14.43 -9.71
N ALA A 729 11.88 -14.62 -10.92
CA ALA A 729 11.49 -13.57 -11.86
C ALA A 729 10.50 -14.12 -12.88
N LEU A 730 9.86 -13.23 -13.66
CA LEU A 730 9.05 -13.64 -14.82
C LEU A 730 9.83 -14.65 -15.69
N PRO A 731 9.24 -15.81 -16.07
CA PRO A 731 9.94 -16.85 -16.83
C PRO A 731 10.12 -16.48 -18.30
N SER A 732 10.86 -15.40 -18.56
CA SER A 732 11.10 -14.84 -19.90
C SER A 732 12.57 -14.91 -20.29
N LYS A 733 12.84 -14.95 -21.59
CA LYS A 733 14.22 -14.85 -22.12
C LYS A 733 14.91 -13.58 -21.67
N ARG A 734 14.15 -12.49 -21.50
CA ARG A 734 14.71 -11.21 -21.05
C ARG A 734 15.20 -11.29 -19.61
N SER A 735 14.44 -11.93 -18.71
CA SER A 735 14.88 -12.14 -17.31
C SER A 735 16.22 -12.88 -17.25
N GLN A 736 16.36 -13.96 -18.02
CA GLN A 736 17.60 -14.75 -18.11
C GLN A 736 18.75 -13.93 -18.70
N ALA A 737 18.52 -13.18 -19.77
CA ALA A 737 19.52 -12.31 -20.39
C ALA A 737 20.03 -11.21 -19.44
N LEU A 738 19.22 -10.82 -18.44
CA LEU A 738 19.58 -9.85 -17.39
C LEU A 738 20.25 -10.51 -16.17
N GLY A 739 20.38 -11.85 -16.15
CA GLY A 739 21.07 -12.60 -15.09
C GLY A 739 20.14 -13.22 -14.03
N ALA A 740 18.83 -13.22 -14.23
CA ALA A 740 17.93 -13.96 -13.34
C ALA A 740 18.14 -15.49 -13.51
N PRO A 741 18.01 -16.29 -12.42
CA PRO A 741 18.02 -17.73 -12.49
C PRO A 741 16.96 -18.27 -13.45
N GLU A 742 17.25 -19.40 -14.10
CA GLU A 742 16.25 -20.05 -14.92
C GLU A 742 15.10 -20.60 -14.07
N ALA A 743 13.86 -20.30 -14.46
CA ALA A 743 12.67 -20.85 -13.83
C ALA A 743 12.51 -22.32 -14.19
N VAL A 744 12.20 -23.16 -13.20
CA VAL A 744 11.77 -24.54 -13.45
C VAL A 744 10.33 -24.56 -13.90
N LYS A 745 9.97 -25.52 -14.78
CA LYS A 745 8.62 -25.63 -15.32
C LYS A 745 8.12 -27.07 -15.37
N LYS A 746 6.81 -27.22 -15.31
CA LYS A 746 6.12 -28.49 -15.46
C LYS A 746 4.77 -28.33 -16.16
N GLU A 747 4.45 -29.22 -17.08
CA GLU A 747 3.13 -29.26 -17.73
C GLU A 747 2.15 -30.10 -16.91
N VAL A 748 0.92 -29.62 -16.85
CA VAL A 748 -0.23 -30.27 -16.20
C VAL A 748 -1.38 -30.29 -17.19
N ASN A 749 -1.89 -31.50 -17.50
CA ASN A 749 -3.09 -31.62 -18.33
C ASN A 749 -4.34 -31.46 -17.47
N ILE A 750 -5.06 -30.39 -17.70
CA ILE A 750 -6.32 -30.09 -17.01
C ILE A 750 -7.48 -30.47 -17.91
N LYS A 751 -8.46 -31.15 -17.32
CA LYS A 751 -9.72 -31.51 -17.99
C LYS A 751 -10.87 -30.98 -17.15
N LYS A 752 -11.84 -30.37 -17.82
CA LYS A 752 -13.09 -29.95 -17.18
C LYS A 752 -13.79 -31.25 -16.70
N MET A 753 -14.11 -31.31 -15.41
CA MET A 753 -15.01 -32.37 -14.95
C MET A 753 -16.38 -32.11 -15.56
N LEU A 754 -16.89 -33.08 -16.30
CA LEU A 754 -18.22 -33.03 -16.93
C LEU A 754 -19.34 -32.99 -15.91
#